data_8376378502d826cfe713f3b3521ffcd6
#
_entry.id   8376378502d826cfe713f3b3521ffcd6
#
_cell.length_a   1.000
_cell.length_b   1.000
_cell.length_c   1.000
_cell.angle_alpha   90.00
_cell.angle_beta   90.00
_cell.angle_gamma   90.00
#
_symmetry.space_group_name_H-M   'P 1'
#
loop_
_entity.id
_entity.type
_entity.pdbx_description
1 polymer ?
#
loop_
_entity_poly.entity_id
_entity_poly.type
_entity_poly.pdbx_seq_one_letter_code
_entity_poly.pdbx_strand_id
1 'polypeptide(L)'
;MTDSTNSMTIAIAWCLAWGEGTQPQFDLTVLQQMRQAVSEGKEVPEEVRAIVGSVQQLETLDFPQSLDELKQLTQKYSTLWKAKIGLVFGGATKIKQYVFEAAKLPDIRGASGLLDRINLIDLPAFFKCEESPQDFPECQQARNYCQNVRWQLQNKDTNLEQLWPGLIPELVIYSTGGKILAFCPTAFVTELTNLIEKRYTEETLTANSCAVGDSFRLLETRLGLLNNPIEQTKWLDWYLENKTRQNHPIVEAYFGRRGEGKNWEDLFKKRKNFNELAGKLAALFNQRRNGNNLPGMERSSRRYPPMFETHPYLVRDTVEYRTAVAPALGLPDEPWFSDAIARKRIVGQRTKREDSSGQGWYKAAQFGWQSGQGKKLWQPGKVLSWVFKFEQFLKKSDYQQEYYQGVSRRQVKEARSLTEIGNASNGFVGYIYADGNNMGGYIQNELNTPEDYRKLSRDIFTATEESVYHALGQHLHPHKLKDLTGENQHRNGAIIHPFEILTIGGDDVILIVPADKALEIAKNIGDKFEQILLEKEDYRIKDKELIAHSRECHRYQGKIPLLPSQGKLSMSVGVLLASANTPIYYAENLTNQLLKSAKKKAKQLKQWYGYHGGTVDFLTMKSVTMISSNIESFRQEALTQQLPKQQKLKLYGAPYTLHELGGLLKTAEKLKESEFPRSQLYQIRSLLERGKHTAILNYRYFRVRLKADQQKLLKDYFEQAWCDAKTNKGNLAPWMSLLKEDETTTYETIWRELVDLYPFIPESKSQEDPQYSTAETQA
;
A
#
# COMPACT_ATOMS: atom_id res chain seq x y z
N MET A 1 9.44 -25.42 1.22
CA MET A 1 8.53 -24.67 0.33
C MET A 1 7.80 -25.68 -0.52
N THR A 2 6.59 -26.05 -0.15
CA THR A 2 5.74 -26.91 -0.98
C THR A 2 5.40 -26.15 -2.25
N ASP A 3 5.53 -26.82 -3.40
CA ASP A 3 5.34 -26.27 -4.72
C ASP A 3 3.99 -25.57 -4.82
N SER A 4 3.94 -24.33 -5.32
CA SER A 4 2.71 -23.53 -5.36
C SER A 4 1.60 -24.21 -6.17
N THR A 5 1.94 -24.98 -7.16
CA THR A 5 1.04 -25.74 -8.03
C THR A 5 0.25 -26.80 -7.26
N ASN A 6 0.90 -27.57 -6.40
CA ASN A 6 0.23 -28.59 -5.59
C ASN A 6 -0.79 -27.98 -4.61
N SER A 7 -0.55 -26.77 -4.12
CA SER A 7 -1.44 -26.13 -3.16
C SER A 7 -2.81 -25.76 -3.74
N MET A 8 -2.88 -25.30 -5.01
CA MET A 8 -4.18 -25.00 -5.64
C MET A 8 -4.92 -26.26 -6.05
N THR A 9 -4.20 -27.27 -6.54
CA THR A 9 -4.78 -28.60 -6.80
C THR A 9 -5.43 -29.16 -5.54
N ILE A 10 -4.76 -29.05 -4.36
CA ILE A 10 -5.32 -29.44 -3.07
C ILE A 10 -6.58 -28.63 -2.75
N ALA A 11 -6.55 -27.31 -2.91
CA ALA A 11 -7.67 -26.44 -2.57
C ALA A 11 -8.93 -26.79 -3.37
N ILE A 12 -8.78 -26.94 -4.69
CA ILE A 12 -9.88 -27.25 -5.59
C ILE A 12 -10.39 -28.68 -5.33
N ALA A 13 -9.47 -29.66 -5.23
CA ALA A 13 -9.83 -31.05 -4.95
C ALA A 13 -10.55 -31.21 -3.61
N TRP A 14 -10.12 -30.45 -2.58
CA TRP A 14 -10.77 -30.44 -1.28
C TRP A 14 -12.22 -29.96 -1.37
N CYS A 15 -12.48 -28.83 -2.07
CA CYS A 15 -13.82 -28.32 -2.25
C CYS A 15 -14.72 -29.31 -2.98
N LEU A 16 -14.21 -29.96 -4.03
CA LEU A 16 -14.94 -30.95 -4.81
C LEU A 16 -15.22 -32.22 -4.01
N ALA A 17 -14.23 -32.73 -3.27
CA ALA A 17 -14.37 -33.92 -2.44
C ALA A 17 -15.25 -33.67 -1.19
N TRP A 18 -15.35 -32.43 -0.75
CA TRP A 18 -16.34 -32.04 0.26
C TRP A 18 -17.76 -32.15 -0.29
N GLY A 19 -17.97 -31.72 -1.53
CA GLY A 19 -19.28 -31.71 -2.19
C GLY A 19 -20.10 -30.45 -1.96
N GLU A 20 -21.37 -30.48 -2.35
CA GLU A 20 -22.30 -29.32 -2.25
C GLU A 20 -23.06 -29.25 -0.91
N GLY A 21 -22.95 -30.29 -0.07
CA GLY A 21 -23.60 -30.35 1.24
C GLY A 21 -22.80 -29.74 2.39
N THR A 22 -23.47 -29.53 3.52
CA THR A 22 -22.78 -29.09 4.77
C THR A 22 -21.96 -30.20 5.40
N GLN A 23 -22.30 -31.46 5.18
CA GLN A 23 -21.48 -32.62 5.54
C GLN A 23 -20.59 -33.03 4.38
N PRO A 24 -19.35 -33.45 4.64
CA PRO A 24 -18.45 -33.90 3.59
C PRO A 24 -18.98 -35.18 2.91
N GLN A 25 -18.78 -35.25 1.60
CA GLN A 25 -19.17 -36.42 0.80
C GLN A 25 -18.31 -37.65 1.15
N PHE A 26 -17.06 -37.43 1.55
CA PHE A 26 -16.13 -38.49 1.97
C PHE A 26 -15.73 -38.27 3.43
N ASP A 27 -15.29 -39.34 4.09
CA ASP A 27 -14.78 -39.25 5.45
C ASP A 27 -13.62 -38.23 5.55
N LEU A 28 -13.60 -37.47 6.64
CA LEU A 28 -12.57 -36.46 6.88
C LEU A 28 -11.16 -37.06 6.88
N THR A 29 -11.00 -38.30 7.30
CA THR A 29 -9.72 -39.02 7.25
C THR A 29 -9.24 -39.23 5.83
N VAL A 30 -10.14 -39.60 4.90
CA VAL A 30 -9.85 -39.72 3.46
C VAL A 30 -9.45 -38.38 2.85
N LEU A 31 -10.17 -37.30 3.19
CA LEU A 31 -9.84 -35.96 2.74
C LEU A 31 -8.46 -35.49 3.23
N GLN A 32 -8.09 -35.79 4.48
CA GLN A 32 -6.79 -35.47 5.01
C GLN A 32 -5.66 -36.28 4.37
N GLN A 33 -5.89 -37.58 4.10
CA GLN A 33 -4.96 -38.44 3.37
C GLN A 33 -4.76 -37.93 1.94
N MET A 34 -5.83 -37.53 1.24
CA MET A 34 -5.77 -36.89 -0.09
C MET A 34 -4.89 -35.63 -0.05
N ARG A 35 -5.15 -34.75 0.91
CA ARG A 35 -4.36 -33.51 1.11
C ARG A 35 -2.88 -33.82 1.28
N GLN A 36 -2.55 -34.75 2.15
CA GLN A 36 -1.18 -35.17 2.42
C GLN A 36 -0.53 -35.82 1.18
N ALA A 37 -1.22 -36.73 0.52
CA ALA A 37 -0.73 -37.43 -0.66
C ALA A 37 -0.39 -36.46 -1.80
N VAL A 38 -1.28 -35.52 -2.11
CA VAL A 38 -1.04 -34.50 -3.16
C VAL A 38 0.12 -33.58 -2.76
N SER A 39 0.22 -33.18 -1.48
CA SER A 39 1.32 -32.34 -0.98
C SER A 39 2.68 -33.03 -1.10
N GLU A 40 2.73 -34.35 -0.87
CA GLU A 40 3.95 -35.15 -0.89
C GLU A 40 4.25 -35.80 -2.27
N GLY A 41 3.37 -35.60 -3.26
CA GLY A 41 3.48 -36.25 -4.58
C GLY A 41 3.31 -37.78 -4.52
N LYS A 42 2.58 -38.29 -3.53
CA LYS A 42 2.28 -39.70 -3.32
C LYS A 42 0.96 -40.12 -3.99
N GLU A 43 0.72 -41.42 -4.03
CA GLU A 43 -0.52 -41.98 -4.56
C GLU A 43 -1.71 -41.59 -3.68
N VAL A 44 -2.76 -41.08 -4.33
CA VAL A 44 -3.98 -40.56 -3.68
C VAL A 44 -4.92 -41.71 -3.38
N PRO A 45 -5.70 -41.70 -2.26
CA PRO A 45 -6.73 -42.70 -1.95
C PRO A 45 -7.66 -42.94 -3.13
N GLU A 46 -8.08 -44.19 -3.34
CA GLU A 46 -8.84 -44.61 -4.51
C GLU A 46 -10.19 -43.89 -4.63
N GLU A 47 -10.84 -43.63 -3.47
CA GLU A 47 -12.15 -42.98 -3.40
C GLU A 47 -12.14 -41.56 -3.98
N VAL A 48 -11.03 -40.85 -3.88
CA VAL A 48 -10.90 -39.43 -4.33
C VAL A 48 -9.97 -39.28 -5.55
N ARG A 49 -9.39 -40.37 -6.06
CA ARG A 49 -8.46 -40.37 -7.19
C ARG A 49 -9.08 -39.73 -8.44
N ALA A 50 -10.35 -40.03 -8.73
CA ALA A 50 -11.07 -39.45 -9.86
C ALA A 50 -11.22 -37.92 -9.75
N ILE A 51 -11.40 -37.41 -8.54
CA ILE A 51 -11.54 -35.95 -8.28
C ILE A 51 -10.20 -35.27 -8.52
N VAL A 52 -9.11 -35.76 -7.92
CA VAL A 52 -7.77 -35.19 -8.11
C VAL A 52 -7.36 -35.27 -9.58
N GLY A 53 -7.62 -36.41 -10.25
CA GLY A 53 -7.37 -36.55 -11.68
C GLY A 53 -8.16 -35.54 -12.52
N SER A 54 -9.40 -35.24 -12.18
CA SER A 54 -10.21 -34.22 -12.85
C SER A 54 -9.61 -32.81 -12.69
N VAL A 55 -9.10 -32.46 -11.49
CA VAL A 55 -8.44 -31.15 -11.26
C VAL A 55 -7.16 -31.05 -12.07
N GLN A 56 -6.33 -32.10 -12.09
CA GLN A 56 -5.11 -32.13 -12.91
C GLN A 56 -5.41 -32.03 -14.42
N GLN A 57 -6.48 -32.71 -14.86
CA GLN A 57 -6.94 -32.65 -16.26
C GLN A 57 -7.38 -31.23 -16.65
N LEU A 58 -7.96 -30.46 -15.73
CA LEU A 58 -8.37 -29.07 -15.98
C LEU A 58 -7.18 -28.19 -16.43
N GLU A 59 -6.00 -28.42 -15.88
CA GLU A 59 -4.79 -27.66 -16.22
C GLU A 59 -4.31 -27.91 -17.65
N THR A 60 -4.62 -29.07 -18.20
CA THR A 60 -4.20 -29.51 -19.55
C THR A 60 -5.24 -29.27 -20.64
N LEU A 61 -6.44 -28.74 -20.29
CA LEU A 61 -7.49 -28.50 -21.28
C LEU A 61 -7.07 -27.45 -22.32
N ASP A 62 -7.23 -27.79 -23.58
CA ASP A 62 -7.11 -26.86 -24.69
C ASP A 62 -8.22 -25.81 -24.64
N PHE A 63 -7.91 -24.59 -25.09
CA PHE A 63 -8.89 -23.52 -25.16
C PHE A 63 -9.79 -23.67 -26.39
N PRO A 64 -11.12 -23.87 -26.24
CA PRO A 64 -12.03 -24.05 -27.37
C PRO A 64 -12.05 -22.84 -28.31
N GLN A 65 -11.94 -23.06 -29.62
CA GLN A 65 -11.92 -21.99 -30.61
C GLN A 65 -13.32 -21.59 -31.07
N SER A 66 -14.33 -22.46 -30.89
CA SER A 66 -15.72 -22.20 -31.26
C SER A 66 -16.70 -22.59 -30.14
N LEU A 67 -17.93 -22.07 -30.22
CA LEU A 67 -18.99 -22.47 -29.30
C LEU A 67 -19.31 -23.96 -29.40
N ASP A 68 -19.19 -24.55 -30.59
CA ASP A 68 -19.44 -25.98 -30.77
C ASP A 68 -18.34 -26.85 -30.13
N GLU A 69 -17.09 -26.45 -30.23
CA GLU A 69 -16.00 -27.09 -29.47
C GLU A 69 -16.22 -26.96 -27.96
N LEU A 70 -16.66 -25.79 -27.49
CA LEU A 70 -16.99 -25.60 -26.08
C LEU A 70 -18.12 -26.52 -25.61
N LYS A 71 -19.16 -26.73 -26.44
CA LYS A 71 -20.26 -27.70 -26.18
C LYS A 71 -19.72 -29.13 -26.09
N GLN A 72 -18.90 -29.55 -27.07
CA GLN A 72 -18.29 -30.86 -27.05
C GLN A 72 -17.42 -31.07 -25.81
N LEU A 73 -16.66 -30.03 -25.39
CA LEU A 73 -15.84 -30.08 -24.22
C LEU A 73 -16.70 -30.24 -22.95
N THR A 74 -17.83 -29.53 -22.82
CA THR A 74 -18.73 -29.66 -21.65
C THR A 74 -19.42 -31.04 -21.61
N GLN A 75 -19.68 -31.68 -22.75
CA GLN A 75 -20.21 -33.03 -22.85
C GLN A 75 -19.14 -34.06 -22.49
N LYS A 76 -17.96 -33.96 -23.09
CA LYS A 76 -16.81 -34.83 -22.83
C LYS A 76 -16.41 -34.83 -21.36
N TYR A 77 -16.35 -33.65 -20.76
CA TYR A 77 -15.97 -33.43 -19.36
C TYR A 77 -17.17 -33.04 -18.50
N SER A 78 -18.25 -33.83 -18.56
CA SER A 78 -19.51 -33.54 -17.84
C SER A 78 -19.34 -33.40 -16.35
N THR A 79 -18.37 -34.06 -15.72
CA THR A 79 -18.02 -33.95 -14.31
C THR A 79 -17.48 -32.54 -14.01
N LEU A 80 -16.57 -32.01 -14.82
CA LEU A 80 -16.01 -30.65 -14.66
C LEU A 80 -17.07 -29.56 -14.90
N TRP A 81 -18.03 -29.84 -15.80
CA TRP A 81 -19.15 -28.93 -16.07
C TRP A 81 -20.17 -28.88 -14.94
N LYS A 82 -20.44 -29.99 -14.28
CA LYS A 82 -21.43 -30.07 -13.18
C LYS A 82 -20.85 -29.67 -11.82
N ALA A 83 -19.58 -30.01 -11.57
CA ALA A 83 -18.91 -29.75 -10.31
C ALA A 83 -18.78 -28.24 -10.05
N LYS A 84 -19.07 -27.82 -8.80
CA LYS A 84 -18.98 -26.43 -8.38
C LYS A 84 -18.04 -26.26 -7.20
N ILE A 85 -17.39 -25.10 -7.17
CA ILE A 85 -16.55 -24.64 -6.06
C ILE A 85 -17.04 -23.27 -5.63
N GLY A 86 -16.93 -22.97 -4.34
CA GLY A 86 -17.20 -21.63 -3.80
C GLY A 86 -15.97 -20.75 -3.84
N LEU A 87 -16.16 -19.46 -4.12
CA LEU A 87 -15.17 -18.40 -3.98
C LEU A 87 -15.74 -17.31 -3.09
N VAL A 88 -14.92 -16.82 -2.16
CA VAL A 88 -15.26 -15.74 -1.23
C VAL A 88 -14.25 -14.63 -1.35
N PHE A 89 -14.75 -13.41 -1.47
CA PHE A 89 -13.95 -12.19 -1.51
C PHE A 89 -14.49 -11.17 -0.51
N GLY A 90 -13.65 -10.69 0.39
CA GLY A 90 -14.11 -9.78 1.44
C GLY A 90 -12.98 -9.02 2.12
N GLY A 91 -13.37 -8.11 3.03
CA GLY A 91 -12.43 -7.37 3.86
C GLY A 91 -12.90 -5.98 4.25
N ALA A 92 -11.98 -5.19 4.79
CA ALA A 92 -12.23 -3.82 5.21
C ALA A 92 -12.57 -2.90 4.02
N THR A 93 -13.46 -1.96 4.26
CA THR A 93 -13.78 -0.88 3.33
C THR A 93 -13.64 0.46 4.03
N LYS A 94 -13.39 1.55 3.28
CA LYS A 94 -13.16 2.88 3.86
C LYS A 94 -12.08 2.88 4.96
N ILE A 95 -11.01 2.12 4.74
CA ILE A 95 -9.91 1.92 5.70
C ILE A 95 -9.40 3.27 6.22
N LYS A 96 -9.11 4.21 5.33
CA LYS A 96 -8.61 5.54 5.71
C LYS A 96 -9.57 6.28 6.63
N GLN A 97 -10.87 6.23 6.34
CA GLN A 97 -11.87 6.87 7.20
C GLN A 97 -11.83 6.30 8.62
N TYR A 98 -11.74 4.98 8.77
CA TYR A 98 -11.66 4.32 10.08
C TYR A 98 -10.34 4.64 10.81
N VAL A 99 -9.22 4.66 10.09
CA VAL A 99 -7.90 4.90 10.68
C VAL A 99 -7.73 6.36 11.11
N PHE A 100 -8.13 7.31 10.26
CA PHE A 100 -7.91 8.75 10.49
C PHE A 100 -9.13 9.49 11.07
N GLU A 101 -10.20 8.79 11.48
CA GLU A 101 -11.24 9.42 12.30
C GLU A 101 -10.72 9.81 13.70
N ALA A 102 -9.64 9.16 14.15
CA ALA A 102 -8.97 9.49 15.39
C ALA A 102 -7.89 10.59 15.20
N ALA A 103 -7.80 11.51 16.16
CA ALA A 103 -6.89 12.66 16.08
C ALA A 103 -5.49 12.37 16.61
N LYS A 104 -5.34 11.42 17.54
CA LYS A 104 -4.06 11.15 18.23
C LYS A 104 -3.34 9.96 17.62
N LEU A 105 -2.02 10.05 17.47
CA LEU A 105 -1.17 9.01 16.86
C LEU A 105 -1.36 7.60 17.46
N PRO A 106 -1.49 7.41 18.78
CA PRO A 106 -1.75 6.08 19.34
C PRO A 106 -3.07 5.46 18.85
N ASP A 107 -4.13 6.26 18.65
CA ASP A 107 -5.43 5.78 18.18
C ASP A 107 -5.37 5.39 16.71
N ILE A 108 -4.68 6.18 15.90
CA ILE A 108 -4.42 5.90 14.47
C ILE A 108 -3.64 4.60 14.33
N ARG A 109 -2.56 4.44 15.10
CA ARG A 109 -1.76 3.21 15.14
C ARG A 109 -2.60 2.01 15.56
N GLY A 110 -3.41 2.16 16.60
CA GLY A 110 -4.29 1.09 17.07
C GLY A 110 -5.36 0.71 16.06
N ALA A 111 -5.93 1.68 15.35
CA ALA A 111 -6.88 1.45 14.28
C ALA A 111 -6.26 0.65 13.13
N SER A 112 -5.08 1.07 12.66
CA SER A 112 -4.33 0.33 11.63
C SER A 112 -3.96 -1.07 12.12
N GLY A 113 -3.39 -1.18 13.31
CA GLY A 113 -3.00 -2.47 13.89
C GLY A 113 -4.17 -3.45 14.08
N LEU A 114 -5.37 -2.97 14.38
CA LEU A 114 -6.59 -3.80 14.42
C LEU A 114 -6.93 -4.36 13.04
N LEU A 115 -6.93 -3.52 12.01
CA LEU A 115 -7.24 -3.96 10.65
C LEU A 115 -6.19 -4.92 10.11
N ASP A 116 -4.91 -4.62 10.31
CA ASP A 116 -3.79 -5.46 9.90
C ASP A 116 -3.87 -6.84 10.58
N ARG A 117 -4.13 -6.87 11.89
CA ARG A 117 -4.32 -8.12 12.61
C ARG A 117 -5.46 -8.95 12.05
N ILE A 118 -6.63 -8.33 11.84
CA ILE A 118 -7.80 -9.05 11.32
C ILE A 118 -7.45 -9.64 9.95
N ASN A 119 -6.87 -8.85 9.07
CA ASN A 119 -6.59 -9.27 7.70
C ASN A 119 -5.45 -10.30 7.61
N LEU A 120 -4.34 -10.08 8.32
CA LEU A 120 -3.14 -10.90 8.18
C LEU A 120 -3.12 -12.12 9.09
N ILE A 121 -3.89 -12.11 10.18
CA ILE A 121 -3.85 -13.16 11.19
C ILE A 121 -5.23 -13.78 11.41
N ASP A 122 -6.26 -12.98 11.75
CA ASP A 122 -7.57 -13.53 12.16
C ASP A 122 -8.29 -14.26 11.01
N LEU A 123 -8.35 -13.64 9.82
CA LEU A 123 -8.97 -14.27 8.64
C LEU A 123 -8.23 -15.52 8.18
N PRO A 124 -6.88 -15.53 8.03
CA PRO A 124 -6.14 -16.76 7.79
C PRO A 124 -6.32 -17.83 8.87
N ALA A 125 -6.48 -17.45 10.15
CA ALA A 125 -6.72 -18.39 11.23
C ALA A 125 -8.05 -19.16 11.06
N PHE A 126 -9.06 -18.59 10.39
CA PHE A 126 -10.29 -19.32 10.01
C PHE A 126 -9.96 -20.57 9.20
N PHE A 127 -8.95 -20.50 8.35
CA PHE A 127 -8.49 -21.58 7.49
C PHE A 127 -7.37 -22.44 8.11
N LYS A 128 -7.19 -22.40 9.43
CA LYS A 128 -6.10 -23.12 10.12
C LYS A 128 -4.69 -22.69 9.69
N CYS A 129 -4.54 -21.51 9.12
CA CYS A 129 -3.24 -20.90 8.97
C CYS A 129 -2.77 -20.45 10.37
N GLU A 130 -2.14 -21.34 11.10
CA GLU A 130 -1.60 -21.04 12.44
C GLU A 130 -0.31 -20.24 12.38
N GLU A 131 0.25 -20.11 11.19
CA GLU A 131 1.44 -19.37 10.88
C GLU A 131 1.08 -18.31 9.85
N SER A 132 1.20 -17.04 10.21
CA SER A 132 1.22 -16.03 9.17
C SER A 132 2.52 -16.22 8.37
N PRO A 133 2.46 -16.44 7.05
CA PRO A 133 3.67 -16.59 6.25
C PRO A 133 4.56 -15.34 6.26
N GLN A 134 4.04 -14.23 6.78
CA GLN A 134 4.68 -12.92 6.81
C GLN A 134 5.17 -12.54 8.22
N ASP A 135 4.58 -13.20 9.27
CA ASP A 135 4.86 -12.80 10.64
C ASP A 135 5.56 -13.85 11.42
N PHE A 136 6.33 -14.24 11.97
CA PHE A 136 6.87 -15.13 12.98
C PHE A 136 6.35 -16.57 12.91
N PRO A 137 6.70 -17.35 11.87
CA PRO A 137 6.28 -18.75 11.75
C PRO A 137 6.62 -19.60 12.98
N GLU A 138 7.63 -19.20 13.76
CA GLU A 138 8.06 -19.89 14.98
C GLU A 138 7.48 -19.28 16.27
N CYS A 139 6.62 -18.25 16.18
CA CYS A 139 6.09 -17.60 17.38
C CYS A 139 4.93 -18.38 17.98
N GLN A 140 5.18 -19.11 19.07
CA GLN A 140 4.16 -19.86 19.81
C GLN A 140 2.97 -18.99 20.25
N GLN A 141 3.20 -17.70 20.49
CA GLN A 141 2.13 -16.78 20.89
C GLN A 141 1.19 -16.45 19.73
N ALA A 142 1.70 -16.33 18.49
CA ALA A 142 0.88 -16.14 17.31
C ALA A 142 0.04 -17.39 17.03
N ARG A 143 0.60 -18.58 17.16
CA ARG A 143 -0.11 -19.86 17.04
C ARG A 143 -1.25 -19.98 18.07
N ASN A 144 -0.95 -19.72 19.33
CA ASN A 144 -1.94 -19.75 20.41
C ASN A 144 -3.05 -18.72 20.17
N TYR A 145 -2.71 -17.55 19.61
CA TYR A 145 -3.69 -16.54 19.22
C TYR A 145 -4.63 -17.04 18.11
N CYS A 146 -4.07 -17.62 17.05
CA CYS A 146 -4.87 -18.18 15.94
C CYS A 146 -5.81 -19.29 16.42
N GLN A 147 -5.35 -20.18 17.28
CA GLN A 147 -6.19 -21.21 17.91
C GLN A 147 -7.30 -20.60 18.74
N ASN A 148 -7.03 -19.54 19.49
CA ASN A 148 -8.04 -18.83 20.28
C ASN A 148 -9.07 -18.11 19.40
N VAL A 149 -8.68 -17.51 18.30
CA VAL A 149 -9.62 -16.90 17.33
C VAL A 149 -10.63 -17.94 16.86
N ARG A 150 -10.15 -19.11 16.45
CA ARG A 150 -11.02 -20.22 16.01
C ARG A 150 -11.93 -20.70 17.12
N TRP A 151 -11.38 -20.94 18.32
CA TRP A 151 -12.15 -21.37 19.47
C TRP A 151 -13.27 -20.39 19.84
N GLN A 152 -12.97 -19.08 19.84
CA GLN A 152 -13.99 -18.04 20.10
C GLN A 152 -15.15 -18.08 19.11
N LEU A 153 -14.84 -18.32 17.84
CA LEU A 153 -15.85 -18.40 16.79
C LEU A 153 -16.67 -19.68 16.90
N GLN A 154 -16.06 -20.83 17.17
CA GLN A 154 -16.73 -22.10 17.36
C GLN A 154 -17.72 -22.08 18.54
N ASN A 155 -17.31 -21.51 19.68
CA ASN A 155 -18.14 -21.56 20.89
C ASN A 155 -19.24 -20.49 20.96
N LYS A 156 -19.17 -19.47 20.07
CA LYS A 156 -20.23 -18.44 20.02
C LYS A 156 -21.37 -18.78 19.08
N ASP A 157 -21.21 -19.75 18.20
CA ASP A 157 -22.18 -20.02 17.14
C ASP A 157 -22.18 -21.51 16.79
N THR A 158 -23.13 -22.26 17.40
CA THR A 158 -23.27 -23.71 17.23
C THR A 158 -23.54 -24.14 15.78
N ASN A 159 -24.11 -23.25 14.95
CA ASN A 159 -24.38 -23.56 13.55
C ASN A 159 -23.10 -23.63 12.68
N LEU A 160 -21.95 -23.27 13.21
CA LEU A 160 -20.67 -23.24 12.51
C LEU A 160 -19.77 -24.46 12.76
N GLU A 161 -20.22 -25.42 13.56
CA GLU A 161 -19.42 -26.63 13.85
C GLU A 161 -19.00 -27.39 12.58
N GLN A 162 -19.86 -27.40 11.56
CA GLN A 162 -19.62 -28.09 10.30
C GLN A 162 -18.71 -27.30 9.34
N LEU A 163 -18.68 -25.97 9.45
CA LEU A 163 -17.82 -25.12 8.62
C LEU A 163 -16.33 -25.36 8.90
N TRP A 164 -15.95 -25.44 10.16
CA TRP A 164 -14.54 -25.48 10.55
C TRP A 164 -13.74 -26.68 10.04
N PRO A 165 -14.29 -27.89 10.02
CA PRO A 165 -13.61 -29.02 9.36
C PRO A 165 -13.37 -28.79 7.88
N GLY A 166 -14.28 -28.08 7.19
CA GLY A 166 -14.21 -27.80 5.77
C GLY A 166 -13.16 -26.76 5.36
N LEU A 167 -12.60 -25.98 6.29
CA LEU A 167 -11.60 -24.97 6.00
C LEU A 167 -10.18 -25.48 6.24
N ILE A 168 -9.32 -25.36 5.22
CA ILE A 168 -7.89 -25.71 5.26
C ILE A 168 -7.02 -24.55 4.72
N PRO A 169 -5.74 -24.45 5.08
CA PRO A 169 -4.87 -23.35 4.69
C PRO A 169 -4.75 -23.12 3.18
N GLU A 170 -4.74 -24.20 2.40
CA GLU A 170 -4.56 -24.17 0.95
C GLU A 170 -5.70 -23.43 0.23
N LEU A 171 -6.89 -23.32 0.84
CA LEU A 171 -8.03 -22.58 0.29
C LEU A 171 -7.77 -21.07 0.18
N VAL A 172 -6.88 -20.51 0.99
CA VAL A 172 -6.57 -19.08 0.95
C VAL A 172 -5.73 -18.77 -0.29
N ILE A 173 -6.27 -18.01 -1.23
CA ILE A 173 -5.53 -17.51 -2.38
C ILE A 173 -4.63 -16.36 -1.92
N TYR A 174 -5.19 -15.34 -1.25
CA TYR A 174 -4.43 -14.31 -0.55
C TYR A 174 -5.24 -13.68 0.58
N SER A 175 -4.53 -13.08 1.55
CA SER A 175 -5.11 -12.26 2.63
C SER A 175 -4.17 -11.10 2.95
N THR A 176 -4.18 -10.07 2.09
CA THR A 176 -3.32 -8.89 2.18
C THR A 176 -4.06 -7.64 1.70
N GLY A 177 -3.52 -6.45 1.97
CA GLY A 177 -4.12 -5.20 1.50
C GLY A 177 -5.54 -4.95 2.03
N GLY A 178 -5.85 -5.45 3.22
CA GLY A 178 -7.18 -5.33 3.84
C GLY A 178 -8.25 -6.22 3.22
N LYS A 179 -7.90 -7.22 2.40
CA LYS A 179 -8.84 -8.12 1.71
C LYS A 179 -8.36 -9.56 1.72
N ILE A 180 -9.33 -10.48 1.66
CA ILE A 180 -9.10 -11.91 1.48
C ILE A 180 -9.82 -12.40 0.23
N LEU A 181 -9.17 -13.28 -0.53
CA LEU A 181 -9.76 -14.11 -1.57
C LEU A 181 -9.46 -15.57 -1.24
N ALA A 182 -10.50 -16.40 -1.17
CA ALA A 182 -10.33 -17.79 -0.79
C ALA A 182 -11.36 -18.68 -1.50
N PHE A 183 -10.98 -19.93 -1.77
CA PHE A 183 -11.91 -20.99 -2.07
C PHE A 183 -12.65 -21.44 -0.82
N CYS A 184 -13.82 -22.03 -0.98
CA CYS A 184 -14.52 -22.78 0.07
C CYS A 184 -15.50 -23.79 -0.55
N PRO A 185 -15.90 -24.83 0.21
CA PRO A 185 -17.02 -25.67 -0.20
C PRO A 185 -18.28 -24.83 -0.41
N THR A 186 -19.05 -25.13 -1.44
CA THR A 186 -20.18 -24.28 -1.90
C THR A 186 -21.22 -24.02 -0.83
N ALA A 187 -21.47 -25.00 0.04
CA ALA A 187 -22.44 -24.87 1.13
C ALA A 187 -22.10 -23.77 2.14
N PHE A 188 -20.84 -23.37 2.23
CA PHE A 188 -20.38 -22.44 3.27
C PHE A 188 -20.10 -21.02 2.76
N VAL A 189 -20.38 -20.71 1.50
CA VAL A 189 -20.11 -19.39 0.91
C VAL A 189 -20.75 -18.27 1.71
N THR A 190 -22.04 -18.42 2.05
CA THR A 190 -22.80 -17.40 2.79
C THR A 190 -22.32 -17.26 4.22
N GLU A 191 -22.12 -18.38 4.93
CA GLU A 191 -21.66 -18.39 6.32
C GLU A 191 -20.27 -17.78 6.43
N LEU A 192 -19.35 -18.13 5.55
CA LEU A 192 -17.99 -17.60 5.57
C LEU A 192 -17.95 -16.09 5.27
N THR A 193 -18.78 -15.61 4.33
CA THR A 193 -18.86 -14.16 4.06
C THR A 193 -19.39 -13.39 5.26
N ASN A 194 -20.40 -13.93 5.94
CA ASN A 194 -20.95 -13.33 7.15
C ASN A 194 -19.95 -13.33 8.30
N LEU A 195 -19.15 -14.41 8.46
CA LEU A 195 -18.12 -14.49 9.48
C LEU A 195 -16.98 -13.46 9.25
N ILE A 196 -16.59 -13.26 7.99
CA ILE A 196 -15.60 -12.24 7.65
C ILE A 196 -16.10 -10.85 8.08
N GLU A 197 -17.33 -10.47 7.72
CA GLU A 197 -17.92 -9.18 8.12
C GLU A 197 -18.06 -9.08 9.65
N LYS A 198 -18.54 -10.16 10.30
CA LYS A 198 -18.75 -10.24 11.75
C LYS A 198 -17.42 -10.03 12.50
N ARG A 199 -16.31 -10.62 12.03
CA ARG A 199 -15.02 -10.47 12.67
C ARG A 199 -14.57 -9.01 12.74
N TYR A 200 -14.70 -8.24 11.65
CA TYR A 200 -14.40 -6.81 11.66
C TYR A 200 -15.27 -6.05 12.64
N THR A 201 -16.58 -6.32 12.64
CA THR A 201 -17.53 -5.63 13.52
C THR A 201 -17.29 -5.94 15.00
N GLU A 202 -17.02 -7.20 15.36
CA GLU A 202 -16.76 -7.61 16.74
C GLU A 202 -15.48 -7.02 17.32
N GLU A 203 -14.42 -6.95 16.51
CA GLU A 203 -13.12 -6.46 16.98
C GLU A 203 -13.03 -4.94 17.01
N THR A 204 -13.63 -4.28 16.03
CA THR A 204 -13.42 -2.82 15.82
C THR A 204 -14.64 -1.99 16.21
N LEU A 205 -15.83 -2.57 16.25
CA LEU A 205 -17.16 -1.93 16.37
C LEU A 205 -17.53 -1.02 15.19
N THR A 206 -16.61 -0.28 14.62
CA THR A 206 -16.88 0.84 13.70
C THR A 206 -16.24 0.70 12.33
N ALA A 207 -15.31 -0.22 12.14
CA ALA A 207 -14.72 -0.43 10.81
C ALA A 207 -15.77 -0.98 9.83
N ASN A 208 -15.82 -0.36 8.67
CA ASN A 208 -16.65 -0.85 7.58
C ASN A 208 -15.99 -2.07 6.91
N SER A 209 -16.75 -3.14 6.77
CA SER A 209 -16.35 -4.35 6.06
C SER A 209 -17.41 -4.77 5.06
N CYS A 210 -17.02 -5.56 4.09
CA CYS A 210 -17.91 -6.16 3.10
C CYS A 210 -17.31 -7.49 2.67
N ALA A 211 -18.13 -8.52 2.55
CA ALA A 211 -17.73 -9.80 2.00
C ALA A 211 -18.82 -10.35 1.09
N VAL A 212 -18.42 -10.96 -0.01
CA VAL A 212 -19.29 -11.57 -1.01
C VAL A 212 -18.70 -12.90 -1.43
N GLY A 213 -19.55 -13.79 -1.90
CA GLY A 213 -19.11 -15.05 -2.49
C GLY A 213 -20.07 -15.52 -3.54
N ASP A 214 -19.64 -16.44 -4.34
CA ASP A 214 -20.48 -17.11 -5.35
C ASP A 214 -19.94 -18.51 -5.62
N SER A 215 -20.78 -19.34 -6.22
CA SER A 215 -20.42 -20.69 -6.65
C SER A 215 -20.15 -20.70 -8.16
N PHE A 216 -19.03 -21.27 -8.55
CA PHE A 216 -18.60 -21.34 -9.93
C PHE A 216 -18.40 -22.81 -10.35
N ARG A 217 -18.68 -23.12 -11.61
CA ARG A 217 -18.34 -24.42 -12.15
C ARG A 217 -16.83 -24.59 -12.27
N LEU A 218 -16.37 -25.80 -12.14
CA LEU A 218 -14.94 -26.06 -12.18
C LEU A 218 -14.31 -25.61 -13.51
N LEU A 219 -14.99 -25.83 -14.65
CA LEU A 219 -14.53 -25.34 -15.97
C LEU A 219 -14.38 -23.80 -16.02
N GLU A 220 -15.17 -23.05 -15.25
CA GLU A 220 -15.12 -21.59 -15.24
C GLU A 220 -13.81 -21.07 -14.65
N THR A 221 -13.12 -21.83 -13.80
CA THR A 221 -11.81 -21.44 -13.27
C THR A 221 -10.74 -21.35 -14.37
N ARG A 222 -10.92 -22.09 -15.46
CA ARG A 222 -10.02 -22.12 -16.62
C ARG A 222 -10.52 -21.25 -17.78
N LEU A 223 -11.83 -21.29 -18.05
CA LEU A 223 -12.44 -20.72 -19.26
C LEU A 223 -13.23 -19.43 -18.99
N GLY A 224 -13.22 -18.93 -17.74
CA GLY A 224 -14.04 -17.79 -17.36
C GLY A 224 -15.53 -18.12 -17.27
N LEU A 225 -16.37 -17.12 -17.06
CA LEU A 225 -17.81 -17.30 -16.85
C LEU A 225 -18.50 -17.93 -18.05
N LEU A 226 -19.27 -18.98 -17.81
CA LEU A 226 -20.02 -19.75 -18.80
C LEU A 226 -21.52 -19.70 -18.45
N ASN A 227 -22.37 -19.54 -19.44
CA ASN A 227 -23.82 -19.58 -19.24
C ASN A 227 -24.34 -21.02 -19.12
N ASN A 228 -25.50 -21.17 -18.51
CA ASN A 228 -26.25 -22.40 -18.53
C ASN A 228 -27.69 -22.07 -18.95
N PRO A 229 -28.12 -22.46 -20.14
CA PRO A 229 -27.46 -23.37 -21.11
C PRO A 229 -26.22 -22.75 -21.78
N ILE A 230 -25.26 -23.61 -22.17
CA ILE A 230 -23.95 -23.20 -22.73
C ILE A 230 -24.09 -22.44 -24.05
N GLU A 231 -25.16 -22.68 -24.80
CA GLU A 231 -25.48 -22.01 -26.05
C GLU A 231 -25.67 -20.51 -25.94
N GLN A 232 -25.95 -20.02 -24.74
CA GLN A 232 -26.08 -18.59 -24.47
C GLN A 232 -24.73 -17.92 -24.19
N THR A 233 -23.67 -18.71 -24.11
CA THR A 233 -22.32 -18.17 -23.86
C THR A 233 -21.81 -17.45 -25.10
N LYS A 234 -21.44 -16.18 -24.96
CA LYS A 234 -20.77 -15.42 -26.01
C LYS A 234 -19.32 -15.84 -26.07
N TRP A 235 -19.00 -16.74 -27.02
CA TRP A 235 -17.68 -17.32 -27.13
C TRP A 235 -16.80 -16.63 -28.19
N LEU A 236 -15.63 -17.20 -28.50
CA LEU A 236 -14.61 -16.59 -29.34
C LEU A 236 -15.11 -16.35 -30.79
N ASP A 237 -15.82 -17.29 -31.37
CA ASP A 237 -16.44 -17.17 -32.69
C ASP A 237 -17.40 -15.95 -32.76
N TRP A 238 -18.32 -15.83 -31.80
CA TRP A 238 -19.19 -14.64 -31.68
C TRP A 238 -18.35 -13.35 -31.56
N TYR A 239 -17.27 -13.38 -30.75
CA TYR A 239 -16.41 -12.22 -30.57
C TYR A 239 -15.69 -11.86 -31.87
N LEU A 240 -15.16 -12.84 -32.61
CA LEU A 240 -14.47 -12.65 -33.90
C LEU A 240 -15.42 -12.10 -34.97
N GLU A 241 -16.66 -12.56 -35.03
CA GLU A 241 -17.68 -12.04 -35.95
C GLU A 241 -18.06 -10.58 -35.61
N ASN A 242 -18.15 -10.22 -34.34
CA ASN A 242 -18.58 -8.91 -33.89
C ASN A 242 -17.44 -7.88 -33.76
N LYS A 243 -16.16 -8.28 -33.88
CA LYS A 243 -15.00 -7.37 -33.84
C LYS A 243 -14.99 -6.32 -34.96
N THR A 244 -15.55 -6.66 -36.14
CA THR A 244 -15.59 -5.82 -37.34
C THR A 244 -16.70 -4.78 -37.28
N ARG A 245 -17.69 -4.93 -36.41
CA ARG A 245 -18.66 -3.90 -36.11
C ARG A 245 -17.97 -2.79 -35.31
N GLN A 246 -17.27 -1.92 -36.05
CA GLN A 246 -16.69 -0.69 -35.51
C GLN A 246 -17.74 -0.06 -34.61
N ASN A 247 -17.43 0.09 -33.31
CA ASN A 247 -18.27 0.72 -32.29
C ASN A 247 -19.29 -0.17 -31.56
N HIS A 248 -18.90 -1.37 -31.11
CA HIS A 248 -19.64 -1.94 -30.00
C HIS A 248 -18.96 -1.51 -28.68
N PRO A 249 -19.38 -0.40 -28.03
CA PRO A 249 -18.69 0.18 -26.85
C PRO A 249 -18.49 -0.82 -25.71
N ILE A 250 -19.44 -1.77 -25.57
CA ILE A 250 -19.40 -2.82 -24.55
C ILE A 250 -18.26 -3.82 -24.84
N VAL A 251 -18.05 -4.21 -26.11
CA VAL A 251 -16.99 -5.16 -26.47
C VAL A 251 -15.61 -4.51 -26.25
N GLU A 252 -15.43 -3.25 -26.66
CA GLU A 252 -14.18 -2.54 -26.41
C GLU A 252 -13.94 -2.27 -24.93
N ALA A 253 -14.98 -1.91 -24.17
CA ALA A 253 -14.87 -1.69 -22.74
C ALA A 253 -14.49 -2.97 -21.98
N TYR A 254 -15.01 -4.12 -22.42
CA TYR A 254 -14.79 -5.39 -21.75
C TYR A 254 -13.49 -6.06 -22.17
N PHE A 255 -13.23 -6.22 -23.47
CA PHE A 255 -12.05 -6.91 -23.99
C PHE A 255 -10.84 -5.99 -24.23
N GLY A 256 -11.04 -4.69 -24.24
CA GLY A 256 -10.01 -3.68 -24.50
C GLY A 256 -9.99 -3.23 -25.97
N ARG A 257 -9.36 -2.08 -26.21
CA ARG A 257 -9.16 -1.56 -27.57
C ARG A 257 -8.04 -2.31 -28.25
N ARG A 258 -8.20 -2.56 -29.54
CA ARG A 258 -7.13 -3.07 -30.38
C ARG A 258 -5.98 -2.05 -30.44
N GLY A 259 -4.79 -2.45 -30.00
CA GLY A 259 -3.55 -1.74 -30.34
C GLY A 259 -2.93 -2.36 -31.60
N GLU A 260 -2.15 -1.60 -32.35
CA GLU A 260 -1.38 -2.15 -33.48
C GLU A 260 -0.56 -3.37 -33.01
N GLY A 261 -0.68 -4.51 -33.71
CA GLY A 261 0.04 -5.74 -33.42
C GLY A 261 -0.61 -6.72 -32.41
N LYS A 262 -1.75 -6.42 -31.80
CA LYS A 262 -2.42 -7.37 -30.88
C LYS A 262 -3.35 -8.32 -31.64
N ASN A 263 -3.21 -9.62 -31.37
CA ASN A 263 -4.14 -10.64 -31.84
C ASN A 263 -5.46 -10.56 -31.06
N TRP A 264 -6.61 -10.63 -31.77
CA TRP A 264 -7.93 -10.61 -31.16
C TRP A 264 -8.21 -11.83 -30.26
N GLU A 265 -7.70 -12.99 -30.65
CA GLU A 265 -7.81 -14.20 -29.85
C GLU A 265 -7.09 -14.06 -28.51
N ASP A 266 -5.90 -13.47 -28.50
CA ASP A 266 -5.15 -13.24 -27.28
C ASP A 266 -5.88 -12.27 -26.33
N LEU A 267 -6.55 -11.25 -26.88
CA LEU A 267 -7.38 -10.34 -26.09
C LEU A 267 -8.56 -11.05 -25.46
N PHE A 268 -9.21 -11.96 -26.21
CA PHE A 268 -10.30 -12.76 -25.70
C PHE A 268 -9.84 -13.73 -24.62
N LYS A 269 -8.79 -14.51 -24.87
CA LYS A 269 -8.22 -15.47 -23.91
C LYS A 269 -7.76 -14.82 -22.60
N LYS A 270 -7.21 -13.60 -22.67
CA LYS A 270 -6.82 -12.82 -21.48
C LYS A 270 -8.00 -12.42 -20.60
N ARG A 271 -9.22 -12.42 -21.12
CA ARG A 271 -10.42 -12.12 -20.34
C ARG A 271 -11.16 -13.36 -19.90
N LYS A 272 -11.19 -14.39 -20.73
CA LYS A 272 -11.90 -15.65 -20.49
C LYS A 272 -11.01 -16.63 -19.69
N ASN A 273 -10.79 -16.30 -18.41
CA ASN A 273 -9.99 -17.09 -17.46
C ASN A 273 -10.46 -16.80 -16.03
N PHE A 274 -9.72 -17.21 -15.01
CA PHE A 274 -10.04 -17.00 -13.61
C PHE A 274 -10.26 -15.52 -13.24
N ASN A 275 -9.63 -14.61 -13.96
CA ASN A 275 -9.79 -13.16 -13.73
C ASN A 275 -11.25 -12.68 -13.91
N GLU A 276 -12.02 -13.35 -14.77
CA GLU A 276 -13.44 -13.05 -14.97
C GLU A 276 -14.27 -13.39 -13.73
N LEU A 277 -13.92 -14.48 -13.02
CA LEU A 277 -14.56 -14.86 -11.75
C LEU A 277 -14.24 -13.83 -10.66
N ALA A 278 -12.97 -13.49 -10.53
CA ALA A 278 -12.53 -12.44 -9.61
C ALA A 278 -13.21 -11.09 -9.91
N GLY A 279 -13.37 -10.75 -11.20
CA GLY A 279 -14.09 -9.56 -11.66
C GLY A 279 -15.58 -9.57 -11.27
N LYS A 280 -16.26 -10.74 -11.38
CA LYS A 280 -17.64 -10.90 -10.90
C LYS A 280 -17.75 -10.65 -9.41
N LEU A 281 -16.85 -11.24 -8.62
CA LEU A 281 -16.83 -11.02 -7.17
C LEU A 281 -16.56 -9.55 -6.82
N ALA A 282 -15.67 -8.87 -7.54
CA ALA A 282 -15.43 -7.45 -7.35
C ALA A 282 -16.68 -6.59 -7.68
N ALA A 283 -17.46 -6.95 -8.69
CA ALA A 283 -18.73 -6.29 -9.00
C ALA A 283 -19.77 -6.51 -7.90
N LEU A 284 -19.95 -7.76 -7.43
CA LEU A 284 -20.82 -8.08 -6.30
C LEU A 284 -20.41 -7.35 -5.02
N PHE A 285 -19.10 -7.27 -4.76
CA PHE A 285 -18.54 -6.54 -3.63
C PHE A 285 -18.92 -5.06 -3.68
N ASN A 286 -18.80 -4.41 -4.84
CA ASN A 286 -19.18 -3.03 -5.02
C ASN A 286 -20.69 -2.80 -4.84
N GLN A 287 -21.54 -3.72 -5.35
CA GLN A 287 -22.98 -3.67 -5.13
C GLN A 287 -23.32 -3.77 -3.64
N ARG A 288 -22.78 -4.78 -2.94
CA ARG A 288 -23.00 -4.95 -1.50
C ARG A 288 -22.47 -3.79 -0.67
N ARG A 289 -21.29 -3.27 -1.04
CA ARG A 289 -20.67 -2.10 -0.39
C ARG A 289 -21.55 -0.85 -0.51
N ASN A 290 -22.24 -0.67 -1.63
CA ASN A 290 -23.13 0.46 -1.87
C ASN A 290 -24.51 0.32 -1.21
N GLY A 291 -24.74 -0.74 -0.45
CA GLY A 291 -25.98 -0.96 0.32
C GLY A 291 -26.98 -1.89 -0.35
N ASN A 292 -26.74 -2.34 -1.58
CA ASN A 292 -27.64 -3.28 -2.24
C ASN A 292 -27.51 -4.67 -1.60
N ASN A 293 -28.61 -5.21 -1.09
CA ASN A 293 -28.65 -6.59 -0.63
C ASN A 293 -28.68 -7.51 -1.85
N LEU A 294 -27.82 -8.51 -1.82
CA LEU A 294 -27.82 -9.57 -2.84
C LEU A 294 -28.76 -10.68 -2.38
N PRO A 295 -29.53 -11.29 -3.29
CA PRO A 295 -30.40 -12.42 -2.94
C PRO A 295 -29.59 -13.54 -2.25
N GLY A 296 -30.09 -14.04 -1.13
CA GLY A 296 -29.42 -15.06 -0.32
C GLY A 296 -28.22 -14.61 0.51
N MET A 297 -27.86 -13.32 0.44
CA MET A 297 -26.74 -12.75 1.19
C MET A 297 -27.22 -11.62 2.11
N GLU A 298 -28.13 -11.91 3.01
CA GLU A 298 -28.60 -10.93 3.98
C GLU A 298 -27.52 -10.56 4.98
N ARG A 299 -27.48 -9.27 5.36
CA ARG A 299 -26.48 -8.73 6.30
C ARG A 299 -26.92 -8.93 7.74
N SER A 300 -26.96 -10.16 8.20
CA SER A 300 -27.29 -10.46 9.58
C SER A 300 -26.23 -10.03 10.60
N SER A 301 -24.96 -9.88 10.15
CA SER A 301 -23.81 -9.58 11.00
C SER A 301 -23.55 -8.08 11.19
N ARG A 302 -24.22 -7.21 10.45
CA ARG A 302 -24.03 -5.76 10.53
C ARG A 302 -25.13 -5.11 11.35
N ARG A 303 -24.85 -4.87 12.60
CA ARG A 303 -25.64 -3.98 13.44
C ARG A 303 -24.74 -2.89 13.97
N TYR A 304 -24.85 -1.70 13.41
CA TYR A 304 -24.23 -0.51 14.00
C TYR A 304 -25.12 -0.06 15.15
N PRO A 305 -24.56 0.21 16.33
CA PRO A 305 -25.30 0.93 17.35
C PRO A 305 -25.77 2.26 16.75
N PRO A 306 -27.01 2.69 17.01
CA PRO A 306 -27.50 3.97 16.51
C PRO A 306 -26.58 5.11 16.98
N MET A 307 -26.16 5.93 16.04
CA MET A 307 -25.28 7.08 16.31
C MET A 307 -26.04 8.33 16.78
N PHE A 308 -27.35 8.22 16.97
CA PHE A 308 -28.25 9.34 17.18
C PHE A 308 -28.62 9.57 18.64
N GLU A 309 -27.71 9.33 19.54
CA GLU A 309 -27.91 9.68 20.93
C GLU A 309 -27.79 11.19 21.09
N THR A 310 -28.93 11.84 21.20
CA THR A 310 -29.04 13.32 21.22
C THR A 310 -29.28 13.89 22.58
N HIS A 311 -29.33 13.05 23.62
CA HIS A 311 -29.62 13.50 24.96
C HIS A 311 -28.55 14.47 25.48
N PRO A 312 -28.90 15.66 25.99
CA PRO A 312 -27.93 16.70 26.36
C PRO A 312 -27.02 16.33 27.54
N TYR A 313 -27.40 15.33 28.33
CA TYR A 313 -26.60 14.86 29.48
C TYR A 313 -25.65 13.69 29.13
N LEU A 314 -25.62 13.23 27.89
CA LEU A 314 -24.66 12.21 27.48
C LEU A 314 -23.29 12.83 27.29
N VAL A 315 -22.30 12.29 27.98
CA VAL A 315 -20.90 12.62 27.72
C VAL A 315 -20.49 11.97 26.40
N ARG A 316 -19.85 12.75 25.55
CA ARG A 316 -19.40 12.29 24.25
C ARG A 316 -17.88 12.17 24.22
N ASP A 317 -17.42 11.19 23.49
CA ASP A 317 -16.03 11.06 23.11
C ASP A 317 -15.60 12.31 22.32
N THR A 318 -14.46 12.90 22.71
CA THR A 318 -13.95 14.11 22.08
C THR A 318 -13.40 13.91 20.68
N VAL A 319 -13.20 12.66 20.26
CA VAL A 319 -12.60 12.27 18.98
C VAL A 319 -13.66 11.91 17.95
N GLU A 320 -14.55 10.97 18.28
CA GLU A 320 -15.56 10.44 17.37
C GLU A 320 -16.97 10.98 17.62
N TYR A 321 -17.16 11.73 18.69
CA TYR A 321 -18.46 12.25 19.15
C TYR A 321 -19.52 11.17 19.44
N ARG A 322 -19.11 9.90 19.61
CA ARG A 322 -19.96 8.81 20.09
C ARG A 322 -20.13 8.93 21.60
N THR A 323 -21.14 8.24 22.13
CA THR A 323 -21.33 8.18 23.58
C THR A 323 -20.10 7.59 24.26
N ALA A 324 -19.57 8.33 25.20
CA ALA A 324 -18.44 7.90 26.00
C ALA A 324 -18.92 6.94 27.11
N VAL A 325 -18.13 5.91 27.37
CA VAL A 325 -18.45 4.88 28.38
C VAL A 325 -17.78 5.24 29.72
N ALA A 326 -16.52 5.65 29.69
CA ALA A 326 -15.76 5.95 30.90
C ALA A 326 -14.60 6.91 30.65
N PRO A 327 -14.17 7.65 31.70
CA PRO A 327 -12.95 8.46 31.64
C PRO A 327 -11.71 7.55 31.69
N ALA A 328 -10.68 7.91 30.94
CA ALA A 328 -9.39 7.24 30.96
C ALA A 328 -8.46 7.87 32.03
N LEU A 329 -8.74 7.59 33.29
CA LEU A 329 -7.99 8.09 34.43
C LEU A 329 -6.50 7.70 34.32
N GLY A 330 -5.60 8.66 34.51
CA GLY A 330 -4.15 8.48 34.38
C GLY A 330 -3.60 8.66 32.97
N LEU A 331 -4.44 8.98 31.97
CA LEU A 331 -4.00 9.57 30.72
C LEU A 331 -4.00 11.11 30.82
N PRO A 332 -3.15 11.80 30.08
CA PRO A 332 -3.19 13.25 29.99
C PRO A 332 -4.59 13.73 29.59
N ASP A 333 -5.08 14.78 30.23
CA ASP A 333 -6.41 15.37 30.07
C ASP A 333 -7.59 14.45 30.44
N GLU A 334 -7.33 13.27 30.98
CA GLU A 334 -8.33 12.26 31.38
C GLU A 334 -9.52 12.15 30.40
N PRO A 335 -9.26 11.87 29.11
CA PRO A 335 -10.28 11.92 28.08
C PRO A 335 -11.38 10.88 28.34
N TRP A 336 -12.59 11.23 28.01
CA TRP A 336 -13.70 10.27 27.97
C TRP A 336 -13.66 9.49 26.66
N PHE A 337 -13.72 8.16 26.75
CA PHE A 337 -13.65 7.28 25.59
C PHE A 337 -14.94 6.51 25.34
N SER A 338 -15.32 6.44 24.05
CA SER A 338 -16.20 5.38 23.54
C SER A 338 -15.48 4.03 23.58
N ASP A 339 -16.22 2.93 23.55
CA ASP A 339 -15.60 1.58 23.47
C ASP A 339 -14.73 1.44 22.21
N ALA A 340 -15.14 2.03 21.08
CA ALA A 340 -14.38 1.98 19.83
C ALA A 340 -13.02 2.68 19.95
N ILE A 341 -12.97 3.89 20.50
CA ILE A 341 -11.71 4.61 20.72
C ILE A 341 -10.86 3.93 21.79
N ALA A 342 -11.48 3.43 22.86
CA ALA A 342 -10.75 2.70 23.90
C ALA A 342 -10.00 1.48 23.32
N ARG A 343 -10.64 0.74 22.39
CA ARG A 343 -9.98 -0.38 21.68
C ARG A 343 -8.81 0.08 20.84
N LYS A 344 -8.98 1.14 20.04
CA LYS A 344 -7.90 1.73 19.25
C LYS A 344 -6.74 2.17 20.14
N ARG A 345 -7.03 2.92 21.21
CA ARG A 345 -6.02 3.42 22.15
C ARG A 345 -5.23 2.30 22.81
N ILE A 346 -5.91 1.29 23.37
CA ILE A 346 -5.23 0.20 24.08
C ILE A 346 -4.39 -0.65 23.12
N VAL A 347 -4.87 -0.90 21.90
CA VAL A 347 -4.08 -1.61 20.88
C VAL A 347 -2.87 -0.80 20.48
N GLY A 348 -3.03 0.49 20.19
CA GLY A 348 -1.94 1.37 19.80
C GLY A 348 -0.87 1.56 20.87
N GLN A 349 -1.23 1.43 22.16
CA GLN A 349 -0.28 1.39 23.26
C GLN A 349 0.43 0.02 23.36
N ARG A 350 -0.32 -1.09 23.22
CA ARG A 350 0.20 -2.45 23.34
C ARG A 350 1.07 -2.91 22.17
N THR A 351 0.90 -2.31 20.99
CA THR A 351 1.74 -2.62 19.82
C THR A 351 3.15 -2.05 19.93
N LYS A 352 3.42 -1.14 20.88
CA LYS A 352 4.77 -0.65 21.15
C LYS A 352 5.52 -1.55 22.11
N ARG A 353 6.84 -1.65 21.92
CA ARG A 353 7.74 -2.49 22.73
C ARG A 353 7.83 -2.05 24.18
N GLU A 354 7.55 -0.80 24.45
CA GLU A 354 7.60 -0.22 25.77
C GLU A 354 6.24 -0.21 26.45
N ASP A 355 6.28 -0.69 27.67
CA ASP A 355 5.51 -0.24 28.80
C ASP A 355 4.07 -0.74 28.96
N SER A 356 3.94 -1.63 29.93
CA SER A 356 2.64 -1.96 30.56
C SER A 356 2.14 -0.86 31.53
N SER A 357 2.95 0.16 31.87
CA SER A 357 2.63 1.17 32.88
C SER A 357 1.48 2.10 32.45
N GLY A 358 1.40 2.45 31.18
CA GLY A 358 0.32 3.31 30.65
C GLY A 358 -1.02 2.63 30.39
N GLN A 359 -1.22 1.37 30.76
CA GLN A 359 -2.41 0.59 30.43
C GLN A 359 -3.41 0.42 31.60
N GLY A 360 -3.07 0.90 32.79
CA GLY A 360 -3.90 0.81 34.00
C GLY A 360 -5.29 1.42 33.84
N TRP A 361 -5.39 2.50 33.07
CA TRP A 361 -6.64 3.20 32.77
C TRP A 361 -7.71 2.29 32.15
N TYR A 362 -7.31 1.38 31.25
CA TYR A 362 -8.25 0.48 30.55
C TYR A 362 -8.95 -0.49 31.51
N LYS A 363 -8.21 -1.00 32.50
CA LYS A 363 -8.78 -1.82 33.56
C LYS A 363 -9.61 -1.02 34.53
N ALA A 364 -9.12 0.16 34.94
CA ALA A 364 -9.82 1.05 35.86
C ALA A 364 -11.16 1.51 35.28
N ALA A 365 -11.22 1.77 33.98
CA ALA A 365 -12.45 2.11 33.27
C ALA A 365 -13.38 0.92 33.00
N GLN A 366 -13.03 -0.29 33.40
CA GLN A 366 -13.82 -1.51 33.25
C GLN A 366 -14.26 -1.85 31.81
N PHE A 367 -13.47 -1.45 30.81
CA PHE A 367 -13.71 -1.86 29.41
C PHE A 367 -13.62 -3.38 29.28
N GLY A 368 -14.72 -4.02 28.85
CA GLY A 368 -14.86 -5.49 28.84
C GLY A 368 -14.19 -6.17 27.65
N TRP A 369 -13.89 -5.43 26.56
CA TRP A 369 -13.28 -6.03 25.38
C TRP A 369 -11.83 -6.46 25.66
N GLN A 370 -11.55 -7.71 25.36
CA GLN A 370 -10.19 -8.24 25.39
C GLN A 370 -9.88 -8.83 24.03
N SER A 371 -8.76 -8.41 23.47
CA SER A 371 -8.26 -8.95 22.21
C SER A 371 -7.77 -10.38 22.42
N GLY A 372 -8.68 -11.35 22.34
CA GLY A 372 -8.41 -12.76 22.60
C GLY A 372 -8.34 -13.13 24.09
N GLN A 373 -8.54 -14.41 24.43
CA GLN A 373 -8.31 -14.90 25.76
C GLN A 373 -6.81 -15.07 26.01
N GLY A 374 -6.28 -14.28 26.90
CA GLY A 374 -4.90 -14.37 27.32
C GLY A 374 -4.23 -13.02 27.50
N LYS A 375 -3.72 -12.76 28.67
CA LYS A 375 -3.12 -11.50 29.13
C LYS A 375 -1.90 -11.06 28.31
N LYS A 376 -1.49 -11.80 27.27
CA LYS A 376 -0.21 -11.61 26.57
C LYS A 376 -0.30 -11.42 25.04
N LEU A 377 -1.49 -11.30 24.48
CA LEU A 377 -1.70 -11.32 23.01
C LEU A 377 -1.16 -10.10 22.28
N TRP A 378 -1.23 -8.96 22.91
CA TRP A 378 -0.68 -7.72 22.44
C TRP A 378 0.60 -7.37 23.21
N GLN A 379 1.56 -8.29 23.25
CA GLN A 379 2.86 -7.92 23.77
C GLN A 379 3.61 -7.07 22.73
N PRO A 380 4.15 -5.93 23.14
CA PRO A 380 4.97 -5.11 22.28
C PRO A 380 6.06 -5.93 21.57
N GLY A 381 6.20 -5.73 20.27
CA GLY A 381 7.24 -6.35 19.48
C GLY A 381 7.06 -7.84 19.16
N LYS A 382 5.90 -8.45 19.45
CA LYS A 382 5.73 -9.89 19.21
C LYS A 382 4.66 -10.27 18.20
N VAL A 383 3.61 -9.48 17.98
CA VAL A 383 2.54 -9.86 17.05
C VAL A 383 2.33 -8.87 15.90
N LEU A 384 2.50 -7.57 16.08
CA LEU A 384 2.17 -6.59 15.01
C LEU A 384 3.05 -5.35 14.99
N SER A 385 4.15 -5.30 15.71
CA SER A 385 5.02 -4.13 15.68
C SER A 385 5.82 -4.09 14.39
N TRP A 386 5.52 -3.15 13.52
CA TRP A 386 6.32 -2.86 12.32
C TRP A 386 7.78 -2.58 12.68
N VAL A 387 8.04 -1.93 13.81
CA VAL A 387 9.41 -1.68 14.30
C VAL A 387 10.12 -2.99 14.63
N PHE A 388 9.42 -3.95 15.24
CA PHE A 388 10.02 -5.25 15.51
C PHE A 388 10.37 -6.01 14.22
N LYS A 389 9.50 -5.98 13.21
CA LYS A 389 9.78 -6.56 11.89
C LYS A 389 10.98 -5.87 11.23
N PHE A 390 11.02 -4.55 11.27
CA PHE A 390 12.16 -3.77 10.80
C PHE A 390 13.47 -4.19 11.50
N GLU A 391 13.46 -4.36 12.84
CA GLU A 391 14.62 -4.85 13.56
C GLU A 391 15.02 -6.29 13.21
N GLN A 392 14.05 -7.15 12.87
CA GLN A 392 14.37 -8.49 12.35
C GLN A 392 14.99 -8.42 10.95
N PHE A 393 14.51 -7.51 10.11
CA PHE A 393 15.11 -7.22 8.81
C PHE A 393 16.56 -6.73 8.99
N LEU A 394 16.82 -5.75 9.86
CA LEU A 394 18.16 -5.24 10.11
C LEU A 394 19.13 -6.34 10.55
N LYS A 395 18.70 -7.31 11.37
CA LYS A 395 19.55 -8.44 11.80
C LYS A 395 20.01 -9.34 10.64
N LYS A 396 19.23 -9.42 9.57
CA LYS A 396 19.49 -10.24 8.39
C LYS A 396 20.19 -9.48 7.27
N SER A 397 20.28 -8.16 7.40
CA SER A 397 20.83 -7.24 6.40
C SER A 397 22.16 -6.65 6.84
N ASP A 398 22.91 -6.13 5.86
CA ASP A 398 24.17 -5.42 6.09
C ASP A 398 23.98 -4.06 6.77
N TYR A 399 22.74 -3.57 6.85
CA TYR A 399 22.43 -2.26 7.45
C TYR A 399 22.54 -2.22 8.98
N GLN A 400 22.65 -3.36 9.68
CA GLN A 400 22.57 -3.36 11.13
C GLN A 400 23.63 -2.47 11.79
N GLN A 401 24.89 -2.58 11.34
CA GLN A 401 25.99 -1.81 11.92
C GLN A 401 25.86 -0.33 11.58
N GLU A 402 25.54 -0.03 10.33
CA GLU A 402 25.37 1.33 9.83
C GLU A 402 24.19 2.02 10.53
N TYR A 403 23.06 1.35 10.67
CA TYR A 403 21.87 1.90 11.32
C TYR A 403 22.10 2.24 12.78
N TYR A 404 22.63 1.28 13.57
CA TYR A 404 22.77 1.47 15.01
C TYR A 404 23.99 2.29 15.41
N GLN A 405 25.02 2.42 14.58
CA GLN A 405 26.23 3.22 14.84
C GLN A 405 26.83 2.99 16.24
N GLY A 406 26.88 1.74 16.67
CA GLY A 406 27.41 1.37 18.00
C GLY A 406 26.40 1.47 19.15
N VAL A 407 25.20 2.00 18.92
CA VAL A 407 24.13 2.00 19.95
C VAL A 407 23.57 0.61 20.13
N SER A 408 23.42 0.16 21.37
CA SER A 408 22.79 -1.13 21.64
C SER A 408 21.31 -1.11 21.25
N ARG A 409 20.85 -2.12 20.48
CA ARG A 409 19.44 -2.29 20.11
C ARG A 409 18.48 -2.21 21.30
N ARG A 410 18.90 -2.73 22.48
CA ARG A 410 18.05 -2.73 23.69
C ARG A 410 17.81 -1.35 24.25
N GLN A 411 18.67 -0.38 23.93
CA GLN A 411 18.55 1.01 24.37
C GLN A 411 17.65 1.84 23.45
N VAL A 412 17.45 1.38 22.20
CA VAL A 412 16.64 2.09 21.23
C VAL A 412 15.17 1.79 21.45
N LYS A 413 14.40 2.83 21.69
CA LYS A 413 12.97 2.80 21.98
C LYS A 413 12.16 3.22 20.74
N GLU A 414 10.86 2.98 20.74
CA GLU A 414 9.98 3.47 19.70
C GLU A 414 9.57 4.93 19.97
N ALA A 415 9.43 5.75 18.92
CA ALA A 415 8.89 7.11 19.05
C ALA A 415 7.43 7.06 19.55
N ARG A 416 7.04 7.93 20.46
CA ARG A 416 5.69 7.99 21.05
C ARG A 416 4.80 9.05 20.41
N SER A 417 5.40 10.10 19.86
CA SER A 417 4.68 11.24 19.31
C SER A 417 5.37 11.79 18.05
N LEU A 418 4.64 12.60 17.31
CA LEU A 418 5.19 13.34 16.17
C LEU A 418 6.29 14.32 16.61
N THR A 419 6.17 14.89 17.81
CA THR A 419 7.17 15.78 18.38
C THR A 419 8.51 15.07 18.59
N GLU A 420 8.49 13.79 19.02
CA GLU A 420 9.71 13.00 19.15
C GLU A 420 10.34 12.69 17.78
N ILE A 421 9.54 12.38 16.76
CA ILE A 421 10.04 12.17 15.37
C ILE A 421 10.61 13.48 14.83
N GLY A 422 9.86 14.58 14.97
CA GLY A 422 10.27 15.91 14.52
C GLY A 422 11.50 16.46 15.25
N ASN A 423 11.80 15.97 16.46
CA ASN A 423 13.01 16.35 17.22
C ASN A 423 14.29 16.05 16.43
N ALA A 424 14.28 15.02 15.56
CA ALA A 424 15.40 14.70 14.68
C ALA A 424 15.55 15.71 13.51
N SER A 425 14.55 16.52 13.22
CA SER A 425 14.53 17.47 12.09
C SER A 425 13.93 18.83 12.47
N ASN A 426 14.46 19.46 13.53
CA ASN A 426 14.09 20.81 13.98
C ASN A 426 12.57 21.04 14.13
N GLY A 427 11.83 20.04 14.62
CA GLY A 427 10.38 20.11 14.84
C GLY A 427 9.53 19.85 13.59
N PHE A 428 10.13 19.39 12.47
CA PHE A 428 9.42 19.05 11.24
C PHE A 428 9.41 17.55 10.99
N VAL A 429 8.32 17.07 10.40
CA VAL A 429 8.12 15.67 9.99
C VAL A 429 7.74 15.60 8.52
N GLY A 430 8.07 14.48 7.89
CA GLY A 430 7.62 14.11 6.56
C GLY A 430 6.55 13.03 6.63
N TYR A 431 5.37 13.33 6.12
CA TYR A 431 4.32 12.35 5.87
C TYR A 431 4.55 11.76 4.48
N ILE A 432 4.75 10.46 4.40
CA ILE A 432 4.97 9.74 3.14
C ILE A 432 3.79 8.80 2.92
N TYR A 433 3.18 8.93 1.76
CA TYR A 433 2.16 8.01 1.29
C TYR A 433 2.57 7.47 -0.09
N ALA A 434 2.90 6.18 -0.15
CA ALA A 434 3.24 5.47 -1.38
C ALA A 434 2.14 4.48 -1.77
N ASP A 435 1.93 4.28 -3.08
CA ASP A 435 0.91 3.39 -3.60
C ASP A 435 1.29 2.90 -5.02
N GLY A 436 1.05 1.63 -5.28
CA GLY A 436 1.43 0.96 -6.51
C GLY A 436 0.77 1.53 -7.76
N ASN A 437 1.57 1.66 -8.81
CA ASN A 437 1.12 2.07 -10.14
C ASN A 437 0.74 0.88 -10.98
N ASN A 438 -0.32 1.03 -11.78
CA ASN A 438 -0.73 0.05 -12.79
C ASN A 438 -1.15 -1.33 -12.25
N MET A 439 -1.40 -1.49 -10.95
CA MET A 439 -1.81 -2.77 -10.35
C MET A 439 -3.05 -3.35 -11.04
N GLY A 440 -4.10 -2.55 -11.19
CA GLY A 440 -5.32 -3.00 -11.86
C GLY A 440 -5.10 -3.42 -13.32
N GLY A 441 -4.26 -2.70 -14.05
CA GLY A 441 -3.92 -3.06 -15.44
C GLY A 441 -3.08 -4.35 -15.51
N TYR A 442 -2.15 -4.54 -14.57
CA TYR A 442 -1.36 -5.76 -14.47
C TYR A 442 -2.26 -6.98 -14.16
N ILE A 443 -3.10 -6.86 -13.13
CA ILE A 443 -4.07 -7.90 -12.77
C ILE A 443 -4.93 -8.30 -13.97
N GLN A 444 -5.46 -7.32 -14.71
CA GLN A 444 -6.35 -7.59 -15.85
C GLN A 444 -5.66 -8.23 -17.05
N ASN A 445 -4.37 -7.97 -17.27
CA ASN A 445 -3.68 -8.39 -18.49
C ASN A 445 -2.71 -9.55 -18.31
N GLU A 446 -2.24 -9.79 -17.08
CA GLU A 446 -1.16 -10.73 -16.83
C GLU A 446 -1.58 -11.92 -15.96
N LEU A 447 -2.64 -11.79 -15.13
CA LEU A 447 -3.09 -12.87 -14.26
C LEU A 447 -4.15 -13.73 -14.98
N ASN A 448 -3.98 -15.04 -14.95
CA ASN A 448 -4.89 -15.98 -15.59
C ASN A 448 -5.40 -17.06 -14.62
N THR A 449 -4.68 -17.33 -13.54
CA THR A 449 -4.91 -18.44 -12.62
C THR A 449 -4.96 -17.96 -11.15
N PRO A 450 -5.55 -18.72 -10.22
CA PRO A 450 -5.49 -18.43 -8.80
C PRO A 450 -4.06 -18.35 -8.25
N GLU A 451 -3.16 -19.16 -8.80
CA GLU A 451 -1.73 -19.19 -8.47
C GLU A 451 -1.06 -17.85 -8.77
N ASP A 452 -1.41 -17.23 -9.92
CA ASP A 452 -0.91 -15.93 -10.31
C ASP A 452 -1.33 -14.86 -9.29
N TYR A 453 -2.59 -14.92 -8.82
CA TYR A 453 -3.08 -14.01 -7.77
C TYR A 453 -2.32 -14.20 -6.45
N ARG A 454 -2.11 -15.45 -6.03
CA ARG A 454 -1.33 -15.76 -4.82
C ARG A 454 0.10 -15.25 -4.93
N LYS A 455 0.74 -15.51 -6.08
CA LYS A 455 2.11 -15.07 -6.37
C LYS A 455 2.22 -13.55 -6.35
N LEU A 456 1.34 -12.86 -7.11
CA LEU A 456 1.32 -11.40 -7.16
C LEU A 456 1.15 -10.80 -5.76
N SER A 457 0.16 -11.27 -4.99
CA SER A 457 -0.11 -10.75 -3.65
C SER A 457 1.10 -10.87 -2.72
N ARG A 458 1.77 -12.02 -2.72
CA ARG A 458 2.98 -12.25 -1.94
C ARG A 458 4.14 -11.38 -2.43
N ASP A 459 4.36 -11.32 -3.74
CA ASP A 459 5.48 -10.58 -4.33
C ASP A 459 5.36 -9.08 -4.08
N ILE A 460 4.16 -8.52 -4.25
CA ILE A 460 3.89 -7.10 -3.99
C ILE A 460 4.04 -6.79 -2.50
N PHE A 461 3.47 -7.62 -1.62
CA PHE A 461 3.59 -7.38 -0.18
C PHE A 461 5.07 -7.40 0.27
N THR A 462 5.83 -8.41 -0.17
CA THR A 462 7.26 -8.52 0.15
C THR A 462 8.05 -7.34 -0.40
N ALA A 463 7.84 -6.98 -1.68
CA ALA A 463 8.53 -5.85 -2.30
C ALA A 463 8.22 -4.53 -1.59
N THR A 464 6.97 -4.33 -1.17
CA THR A 464 6.54 -3.14 -0.44
C THR A 464 7.18 -3.09 0.96
N GLU A 465 7.09 -4.17 1.72
CA GLU A 465 7.64 -4.25 3.07
C GLU A 465 9.16 -4.07 3.07
N GLU A 466 9.87 -4.81 2.24
CA GLU A 466 11.33 -4.74 2.15
C GLU A 466 11.81 -3.37 1.62
N SER A 467 11.11 -2.76 0.65
CA SER A 467 11.48 -1.44 0.15
C SER A 467 11.43 -0.36 1.25
N VAL A 468 10.42 -0.43 2.14
CA VAL A 468 10.31 0.45 3.30
C VAL A 468 11.47 0.20 4.27
N TYR A 469 11.76 -1.06 4.59
CA TYR A 469 12.83 -1.38 5.53
C TYR A 469 14.22 -1.01 5.01
N HIS A 470 14.48 -1.23 3.73
CA HIS A 470 15.71 -0.77 3.09
C HIS A 470 15.86 0.75 3.17
N ALA A 471 14.80 1.50 2.85
CA ALA A 471 14.84 2.95 2.88
C ALA A 471 15.05 3.50 4.31
N LEU A 472 14.37 2.94 5.30
CA LEU A 472 14.57 3.32 6.71
C LEU A 472 15.97 2.94 7.21
N GLY A 473 16.46 1.74 6.87
CA GLY A 473 17.78 1.26 7.29
C GLY A 473 18.93 2.07 6.69
N GLN A 474 18.77 2.55 5.46
CA GLN A 474 19.81 3.32 4.76
C GLN A 474 19.85 4.79 5.16
N HIS A 475 18.69 5.41 5.46
CA HIS A 475 18.62 6.86 5.63
C HIS A 475 18.41 7.34 7.07
N LEU A 476 18.05 6.43 7.99
CA LEU A 476 17.81 6.78 9.38
C LEU A 476 18.81 6.10 10.32
N HIS A 477 18.99 6.74 11.49
CA HIS A 477 19.75 6.22 12.61
C HIS A 477 18.98 6.48 13.91
N PRO A 478 19.25 5.72 14.99
CA PRO A 478 18.69 6.02 16.30
C PRO A 478 18.97 7.46 16.73
N HIS A 479 17.94 8.18 17.15
CA HIS A 479 18.05 9.58 17.53
C HIS A 479 17.92 9.76 19.04
N LYS A 480 18.83 10.53 19.66
CA LYS A 480 18.75 10.88 21.08
C LYS A 480 17.92 12.15 21.25
N LEU A 481 16.81 12.02 21.95
CA LEU A 481 15.89 13.12 22.22
C LEU A 481 16.55 14.20 23.08
N LYS A 482 16.39 15.47 22.69
CA LYS A 482 16.93 16.64 23.36
C LYS A 482 15.88 17.76 23.41
N ASP A 483 15.95 18.58 24.43
CA ASP A 483 15.20 19.86 24.55
C ASP A 483 13.66 19.71 24.40
N LEU A 484 13.11 18.54 24.74
CA LEU A 484 11.67 18.37 24.83
C LEU A 484 11.14 19.09 26.05
N THR A 485 10.00 19.74 25.88
CA THR A 485 9.32 20.53 26.93
C THR A 485 7.95 19.94 27.27
N GLY A 486 7.36 20.43 28.38
CA GLY A 486 6.04 20.01 28.82
C GLY A 486 5.98 18.53 29.20
N GLU A 487 4.91 17.84 28.83
CA GLU A 487 4.67 16.44 29.19
C GLU A 487 5.75 15.49 28.65
N ASN A 488 6.44 15.83 27.57
CA ASN A 488 7.47 15.02 26.94
C ASN A 488 8.87 15.23 27.56
N GLN A 489 9.05 16.17 28.52
CA GLN A 489 10.35 16.47 29.09
C GLN A 489 11.05 15.27 29.74
N HIS A 490 10.30 14.34 30.31
CA HIS A 490 10.83 13.13 30.94
C HIS A 490 11.47 12.15 29.93
N ARG A 491 11.27 12.38 28.63
CA ARG A 491 11.86 11.58 27.53
C ARG A 491 13.20 12.10 27.04
N ASN A 492 13.64 13.28 27.51
CA ASN A 492 14.96 13.80 27.16
C ASN A 492 16.06 12.79 27.54
N GLY A 493 17.00 12.58 26.63
CA GLY A 493 18.05 11.59 26.76
C GLY A 493 17.67 10.17 26.27
N ALA A 494 16.40 9.86 26.04
CA ALA A 494 16.01 8.58 25.45
C ALA A 494 16.47 8.50 23.98
N ILE A 495 16.90 7.33 23.55
CA ILE A 495 17.27 7.05 22.17
C ILE A 495 16.10 6.33 21.51
N ILE A 496 15.68 6.82 20.32
CA ILE A 496 14.50 6.32 19.64
C ILE A 496 14.79 5.92 18.20
N HIS A 497 13.95 5.04 17.64
CA HIS A 497 13.75 4.93 16.21
C HIS A 497 12.93 6.15 15.75
N PRO A 498 13.47 7.07 14.93
CA PRO A 498 12.80 8.34 14.63
C PRO A 498 11.78 8.20 13.49
N PHE A 499 10.92 7.19 13.55
CA PHE A 499 9.88 6.99 12.55
C PHE A 499 8.64 6.30 13.14
N GLU A 500 7.54 6.39 12.41
CA GLU A 500 6.32 5.63 12.66
C GLU A 500 5.80 5.04 11.34
N ILE A 501 5.64 3.72 11.28
CA ILE A 501 4.94 3.05 10.19
C ILE A 501 3.48 2.90 10.60
N LEU A 502 2.57 3.59 9.91
CA LEU A 502 1.15 3.50 10.19
C LEU A 502 0.52 2.26 9.55
N THR A 503 0.89 1.97 8.31
CA THR A 503 0.44 0.76 7.61
C THR A 503 1.38 0.39 6.46
N ILE A 504 1.50 -0.92 6.23
CA ILE A 504 1.99 -1.51 4.99
C ILE A 504 0.92 -2.52 4.57
N GLY A 505 0.11 -2.16 3.58
CA GLY A 505 -1.08 -2.92 3.19
C GLY A 505 -1.07 -3.30 1.71
N GLY A 506 -0.39 -4.39 1.35
CA GLY A 506 -0.25 -4.76 -0.06
C GLY A 506 0.70 -3.81 -0.79
N ASP A 507 0.18 -2.95 -1.66
CA ASP A 507 0.93 -1.92 -2.39
C ASP A 507 0.85 -0.52 -1.75
N ASP A 508 0.09 -0.37 -0.67
CA ASP A 508 -0.08 0.90 0.07
C ASP A 508 0.88 1.02 1.25
N VAL A 509 1.55 2.16 1.40
CA VAL A 509 2.42 2.49 2.54
C VAL A 509 2.09 3.86 3.08
N ILE A 510 1.91 3.97 4.39
CA ILE A 510 1.83 5.27 5.08
C ILE A 510 2.82 5.26 6.23
N LEU A 511 3.76 6.19 6.20
CA LEU A 511 4.76 6.33 7.25
C LEU A 511 5.07 7.80 7.55
N ILE A 512 5.61 8.06 8.74
CA ILE A 512 6.03 9.37 9.20
C ILE A 512 7.50 9.28 9.62
N VAL A 513 8.31 10.21 9.10
CA VAL A 513 9.77 10.24 9.28
C VAL A 513 10.24 11.68 9.55
N PRO A 514 11.49 11.92 9.97
CA PRO A 514 12.05 13.27 10.01
C PRO A 514 12.01 13.94 8.61
N ALA A 515 11.69 15.23 8.59
CA ALA A 515 11.45 15.94 7.33
C ALA A 515 12.69 16.02 6.42
N ASP A 516 13.88 16.12 7.01
CA ASP A 516 15.17 16.19 6.30
C ASP A 516 15.52 14.91 5.52
N LYS A 517 14.93 13.76 5.90
CA LYS A 517 15.13 12.47 5.26
C LYS A 517 13.95 11.98 4.41
N ALA A 518 12.83 12.68 4.47
CA ALA A 518 11.57 12.19 3.88
C ALA A 518 11.64 11.98 2.36
N LEU A 519 12.26 12.88 1.61
CA LEU A 519 12.35 12.76 0.16
C LEU A 519 13.36 11.69 -0.30
N GLU A 520 14.48 11.54 0.43
CA GLU A 520 15.45 10.46 0.20
C GLU A 520 14.78 9.10 0.44
N ILE A 521 14.05 8.96 1.55
CA ILE A 521 13.28 7.75 1.89
C ILE A 521 12.22 7.47 0.84
N ALA A 522 11.43 8.48 0.45
CA ALA A 522 10.39 8.32 -0.56
C ALA A 522 10.95 7.85 -1.92
N LYS A 523 12.07 8.41 -2.35
CA LYS A 523 12.79 7.99 -3.55
C LYS A 523 13.27 6.54 -3.43
N ASN A 524 13.91 6.20 -2.30
CA ASN A 524 14.47 4.87 -2.08
C ASN A 524 13.38 3.79 -2.03
N ILE A 525 12.22 4.06 -1.42
CA ILE A 525 11.06 3.15 -1.44
C ILE A 525 10.66 2.83 -2.88
N GLY A 526 10.53 3.86 -3.73
CA GLY A 526 10.17 3.64 -5.14
C GLY A 526 11.23 2.86 -5.91
N ASP A 527 12.49 3.23 -5.78
CA ASP A 527 13.62 2.56 -6.46
C ASP A 527 13.77 1.10 -6.02
N LYS A 528 13.69 0.82 -4.72
CA LYS A 528 13.82 -0.53 -4.16
C LYS A 528 12.64 -1.41 -4.51
N PHE A 529 11.41 -0.88 -4.48
CA PHE A 529 10.23 -1.61 -4.92
C PHE A 529 10.38 -2.10 -6.36
N GLU A 530 10.78 -1.22 -7.28
CA GLU A 530 11.05 -1.59 -8.67
C GLU A 530 12.20 -2.61 -8.77
N GLN A 531 13.28 -2.40 -8.04
CA GLN A 531 14.45 -3.29 -8.05
C GLN A 531 14.09 -4.71 -7.59
N ILE A 532 13.38 -4.86 -6.46
CA ILE A 532 13.00 -6.17 -5.91
C ILE A 532 12.08 -6.93 -6.89
N LEU A 533 11.14 -6.23 -7.53
CA LEU A 533 10.29 -6.87 -8.54
C LEU A 533 11.07 -7.24 -9.80
N LEU A 534 12.07 -6.45 -10.20
CA LEU A 534 12.90 -6.74 -11.38
C LEU A 534 13.79 -7.98 -11.19
N GLU A 535 14.00 -8.48 -9.98
CA GLU A 535 14.67 -9.77 -9.77
C GLU A 535 13.85 -10.95 -10.34
N LYS A 536 12.55 -10.71 -10.58
CA LYS A 536 11.61 -11.70 -11.13
C LYS A 536 11.24 -11.37 -12.57
N GLU A 537 11.38 -12.34 -13.47
CA GLU A 537 11.13 -12.19 -14.91
C GLU A 537 9.72 -11.68 -15.26
N ASP A 538 8.70 -12.08 -14.50
CA ASP A 538 7.30 -11.76 -14.77
C ASP A 538 7.01 -10.25 -14.78
N TYR A 539 7.76 -9.50 -14.01
CA TYR A 539 7.57 -8.05 -13.87
C TYR A 539 8.43 -7.22 -14.82
N ARG A 540 9.25 -7.87 -15.67
CA ARG A 540 10.12 -7.16 -16.62
C ARG A 540 9.39 -6.78 -17.90
N ILE A 541 9.69 -5.59 -18.41
CA ILE A 541 9.33 -5.15 -19.75
C ILE A 541 10.36 -5.74 -20.71
N LYS A 542 9.88 -6.48 -21.73
CA LYS A 542 10.75 -7.13 -22.73
C LYS A 542 10.99 -6.27 -23.96
N ASP A 543 10.17 -5.25 -24.19
CA ASP A 543 10.25 -4.35 -25.34
C ASP A 543 11.38 -3.32 -25.15
N LYS A 544 12.47 -3.51 -25.92
CA LYS A 544 13.66 -2.65 -25.85
C LYS A 544 13.42 -1.25 -26.42
N GLU A 545 12.54 -1.11 -27.43
CA GLU A 545 12.22 0.19 -28.03
C GLU A 545 11.41 1.04 -27.06
N LEU A 546 10.45 0.42 -26.39
CA LEU A 546 9.67 1.09 -25.32
C LEU A 546 10.58 1.58 -24.19
N ILE A 547 11.53 0.74 -23.74
CA ILE A 547 12.51 1.10 -22.71
C ILE A 547 13.37 2.28 -23.15
N ALA A 548 13.84 2.28 -24.42
CA ALA A 548 14.65 3.37 -24.96
C ALA A 548 13.86 4.67 -25.03
N HIS A 549 12.62 4.63 -25.53
CA HIS A 549 11.74 5.81 -25.63
C HIS A 549 11.36 6.38 -24.25
N SER A 550 11.22 5.52 -23.24
CA SER A 550 10.89 5.96 -21.88
C SER A 550 11.93 6.90 -21.24
N ARG A 551 13.18 6.89 -21.73
CA ARG A 551 14.24 7.79 -21.24
C ARG A 551 13.99 9.26 -21.57
N GLU A 552 13.23 9.55 -22.61
CA GLU A 552 12.94 10.91 -23.07
C GLU A 552 11.98 11.67 -22.14
N CYS A 553 11.31 10.98 -21.23
CA CYS A 553 10.35 11.59 -20.32
C CYS A 553 10.99 12.47 -19.24
N HIS A 554 12.29 12.32 -18.97
CA HIS A 554 12.96 12.99 -17.87
C HIS A 554 13.42 14.40 -18.25
N ARG A 555 13.15 15.35 -17.37
CA ARG A 555 13.59 16.76 -17.49
C ARG A 555 15.02 16.97 -17.00
N TYR A 556 15.46 16.13 -16.04
CA TYR A 556 16.81 16.15 -15.51
C TYR A 556 17.77 15.36 -16.40
N GLN A 557 18.86 15.99 -16.81
CA GLN A 557 19.89 15.41 -17.69
C GLN A 557 21.30 15.58 -17.10
N GLY A 558 21.39 15.60 -15.77
CA GLY A 558 22.66 15.78 -15.07
C GLY A 558 23.47 14.49 -14.93
N LYS A 559 24.48 14.54 -14.06
CA LYS A 559 25.49 13.48 -13.89
C LYS A 559 25.00 12.20 -13.17
N ILE A 560 23.73 12.13 -12.72
CA ILE A 560 23.19 10.91 -12.15
C ILE A 560 22.91 9.93 -13.29
N PRO A 561 23.42 8.69 -13.22
CA PRO A 561 23.12 7.69 -14.25
C PRO A 561 21.61 7.48 -14.39
N LEU A 562 21.13 7.55 -15.62
CA LEU A 562 19.75 7.25 -15.92
C LEU A 562 19.58 5.74 -16.01
N LEU A 563 18.97 5.15 -14.99
CA LEU A 563 18.52 3.76 -15.02
C LEU A 563 17.17 3.73 -15.75
N PRO A 564 17.08 2.98 -16.87
CA PRO A 564 15.81 2.86 -17.56
C PRO A 564 14.82 2.09 -16.66
N SER A 565 13.58 2.55 -16.59
CA SER A 565 12.53 1.77 -15.95
C SER A 565 12.21 0.53 -16.80
N GLN A 566 12.52 -0.64 -16.27
CA GLN A 566 12.32 -1.94 -16.92
C GLN A 566 11.15 -2.71 -16.31
N GLY A 567 10.55 -2.19 -15.26
CA GLY A 567 9.48 -2.83 -14.51
C GLY A 567 8.10 -2.50 -15.07
N LYS A 568 7.20 -3.50 -15.12
CA LYS A 568 5.79 -3.32 -15.44
C LYS A 568 5.02 -2.60 -14.33
N LEU A 569 5.52 -2.68 -13.10
CA LEU A 569 4.96 -2.13 -11.87
C LEU A 569 5.95 -1.20 -11.19
N SER A 570 5.46 -0.14 -10.57
CA SER A 570 6.24 0.85 -9.83
C SER A 570 5.41 1.45 -8.70
N MET A 571 5.97 2.36 -7.91
CA MET A 571 5.25 3.11 -6.89
C MET A 571 5.24 4.60 -7.18
N SER A 572 4.10 5.25 -6.97
CA SER A 572 4.03 6.71 -6.85
C SER A 572 3.95 7.11 -5.39
N VAL A 573 4.53 8.27 -5.07
CA VAL A 573 4.66 8.74 -3.69
C VAL A 573 4.20 10.19 -3.57
N GLY A 574 3.38 10.47 -2.55
CA GLY A 574 3.08 11.81 -2.07
C GLY A 574 3.87 12.09 -0.81
N VAL A 575 4.52 13.24 -0.69
CA VAL A 575 5.30 13.64 0.48
C VAL A 575 4.90 15.04 0.95
N LEU A 576 4.47 15.15 2.20
CA LEU A 576 4.23 16.44 2.85
C LEU A 576 5.28 16.67 3.94
N LEU A 577 6.06 17.73 3.82
CA LEU A 577 6.94 18.21 4.86
C LEU A 577 6.21 19.27 5.69
N ALA A 578 5.96 19.01 6.98
CA ALA A 578 5.16 19.89 7.82
C ALA A 578 5.68 19.90 9.28
N SER A 579 5.29 20.92 10.05
CA SER A 579 5.54 20.93 11.49
C SER A 579 4.92 19.71 12.18
N ALA A 580 5.60 19.16 13.18
CA ALA A 580 5.09 18.07 14.02
C ALA A 580 3.76 18.39 14.72
N ASN A 581 3.42 19.68 14.87
CA ASN A 581 2.16 20.15 15.43
C ASN A 581 1.01 20.22 14.41
N THR A 582 1.26 19.90 13.14
CA THR A 582 0.21 19.88 12.11
C THR A 582 -0.78 18.76 12.43
N PRO A 583 -2.11 19.02 12.43
CA PRO A 583 -3.11 17.99 12.65
C PRO A 583 -2.97 16.84 11.66
N ILE A 584 -2.90 15.61 12.14
CA ILE A 584 -2.62 14.41 11.32
C ILE A 584 -3.63 14.24 10.19
N TYR A 585 -4.93 14.41 10.47
CA TYR A 585 -5.98 14.27 9.46
C TYR A 585 -5.83 15.25 8.30
N TYR A 586 -5.33 16.46 8.60
CA TYR A 586 -5.07 17.49 7.59
C TYR A 586 -3.84 17.13 6.78
N ALA A 587 -2.77 16.73 7.44
CA ALA A 587 -1.54 16.28 6.79
C ALA A 587 -1.78 15.05 5.89
N GLU A 588 -2.57 14.07 6.35
CA GLU A 588 -2.95 12.90 5.56
C GLU A 588 -3.72 13.30 4.30
N ASN A 589 -4.72 14.18 4.42
CA ASN A 589 -5.51 14.64 3.28
C ASN A 589 -4.63 15.31 2.21
N LEU A 590 -3.70 16.18 2.62
CA LEU A 590 -2.77 16.82 1.70
C LEU A 590 -1.81 15.81 1.06
N THR A 591 -1.26 14.88 1.85
CA THR A 591 -0.36 13.84 1.35
C THR A 591 -1.06 12.93 0.33
N ASN A 592 -2.33 12.60 0.57
CA ASN A 592 -3.14 11.84 -0.38
C ASN A 592 -3.42 12.60 -1.69
N GLN A 593 -3.59 13.92 -1.63
CA GLN A 593 -3.72 14.75 -2.84
C GLN A 593 -2.41 14.77 -3.64
N LEU A 594 -1.25 14.85 -2.96
CA LEU A 594 0.07 14.77 -3.59
C LEU A 594 0.26 13.40 -4.26
N LEU A 595 -0.09 12.31 -3.59
CA LEU A 595 -0.06 10.98 -4.19
C LEU A 595 -0.93 10.89 -5.45
N LYS A 596 -2.16 11.39 -5.41
CA LYS A 596 -3.04 11.41 -6.59
C LYS A 596 -2.44 12.21 -7.74
N SER A 597 -1.80 13.35 -7.44
CA SER A 597 -1.08 14.17 -8.42
C SER A 597 0.10 13.39 -9.03
N ALA A 598 0.90 12.71 -8.20
CA ALA A 598 1.98 11.83 -8.66
C ALA A 598 1.46 10.72 -9.59
N LYS A 599 0.42 9.99 -9.18
CA LYS A 599 -0.21 8.94 -10.00
C LYS A 599 -0.75 9.46 -11.34
N LYS A 600 -1.35 10.66 -11.35
CA LYS A 600 -1.80 11.31 -12.58
C LYS A 600 -0.62 11.56 -13.54
N LYS A 601 0.49 12.04 -13.02
CA LYS A 601 1.73 12.24 -13.80
C LYS A 601 2.29 10.91 -14.32
N ALA A 602 2.39 9.86 -13.48
CA ALA A 602 2.85 8.53 -13.91
C ALA A 602 2.00 7.99 -15.07
N LYS A 603 0.67 8.12 -14.98
CA LYS A 603 -0.25 7.71 -16.05
C LYS A 603 -0.01 8.48 -17.35
N GLN A 604 0.22 9.79 -17.29
CA GLN A 604 0.54 10.62 -18.46
C GLN A 604 1.87 10.21 -19.09
N LEU A 605 2.92 10.03 -18.27
CA LEU A 605 4.23 9.63 -18.78
C LEU A 605 4.21 8.23 -19.41
N LYS A 606 3.43 7.31 -18.85
CA LYS A 606 3.20 6.01 -19.47
C LYS A 606 2.52 6.13 -20.82
N GLN A 607 1.51 6.99 -20.94
CA GLN A 607 0.77 7.17 -22.18
C GLN A 607 1.61 7.84 -23.29
N TRP A 608 2.48 8.80 -22.93
CA TRP A 608 3.23 9.58 -23.92
C TRP A 608 4.60 8.98 -24.27
N TYR A 609 5.27 8.38 -23.29
CA TYR A 609 6.64 7.91 -23.43
C TYR A 609 6.80 6.41 -23.14
N GLY A 610 5.72 5.69 -22.81
CA GLY A 610 5.83 4.31 -22.34
C GLY A 610 6.58 4.17 -21.01
N TYR A 611 6.68 5.24 -20.22
CA TYR A 611 7.36 5.22 -18.94
C TYR A 611 6.52 4.54 -17.86
N HIS A 612 7.01 3.46 -17.28
CA HIS A 612 6.34 2.70 -16.24
C HIS A 612 6.91 2.93 -14.84
N GLY A 613 7.91 3.77 -14.68
CA GLY A 613 8.56 4.03 -13.40
C GLY A 613 7.73 4.89 -12.46
N GLY A 614 8.22 4.97 -11.22
CA GLY A 614 7.59 5.72 -10.14
C GLY A 614 7.71 7.24 -10.32
N THR A 615 6.79 7.94 -9.65
CA THR A 615 6.75 9.42 -9.60
C THR A 615 6.51 9.89 -8.17
N VAL A 616 7.03 11.08 -7.86
CA VAL A 616 6.89 11.70 -6.54
C VAL A 616 6.33 13.11 -6.69
N ASP A 617 5.34 13.42 -5.89
CA ASP A 617 4.87 14.80 -5.70
C ASP A 617 5.05 15.19 -4.23
N PHE A 618 5.51 16.40 -3.99
CA PHE A 618 5.74 16.87 -2.64
C PHE A 618 5.35 18.34 -2.44
N LEU A 619 5.12 18.69 -1.19
CA LEU A 619 4.88 20.06 -0.75
C LEU A 619 5.59 20.30 0.58
N THR A 620 6.25 21.45 0.71
CA THR A 620 6.81 21.93 1.99
C THR A 620 5.89 22.97 2.59
N MET A 621 5.32 22.65 3.76
CA MET A 621 4.43 23.52 4.50
C MET A 621 5.12 24.01 5.79
N LYS A 622 5.68 25.22 5.73
CA LYS A 622 6.44 25.85 6.84
C LYS A 622 5.53 26.43 7.94
N SER A 623 4.28 26.70 7.61
CA SER A 623 3.24 27.14 8.54
C SER A 623 1.91 26.47 8.21
N VAL A 624 1.03 26.38 9.20
CA VAL A 624 -0.29 25.74 9.04
C VAL A 624 -1.28 26.60 8.23
N THR A 625 -0.90 27.84 7.94
CA THR A 625 -1.72 28.78 7.16
C THR A 625 -1.63 28.48 5.67
N MET A 626 -2.41 27.53 5.19
CA MET A 626 -2.72 27.41 3.76
C MET A 626 -4.03 28.11 3.46
N ILE A 627 -4.06 28.85 2.35
CA ILE A 627 -5.26 29.54 1.85
C ILE A 627 -6.30 28.53 1.39
N SER A 628 -5.88 27.35 0.94
CA SER A 628 -6.76 26.29 0.44
C SER A 628 -6.32 24.91 0.95
N SER A 629 -7.28 24.08 1.32
CA SER A 629 -7.05 22.65 1.62
C SER A 629 -6.89 21.78 0.36
N ASN A 630 -7.00 22.41 -0.84
CA ASN A 630 -6.86 21.74 -2.13
C ASN A 630 -5.56 22.17 -2.80
N ILE A 631 -4.63 21.23 -2.98
CA ILE A 631 -3.31 21.48 -3.56
C ILE A 631 -3.40 21.88 -5.05
N GLU A 632 -4.33 21.29 -5.80
CA GLU A 632 -4.49 21.62 -7.22
C GLU A 632 -4.99 23.07 -7.39
N SER A 633 -6.00 23.49 -6.63
CA SER A 633 -6.46 24.88 -6.60
C SER A 633 -5.37 25.84 -6.17
N PHE A 634 -4.64 25.51 -5.10
CA PHE A 634 -3.50 26.31 -4.64
C PHE A 634 -2.44 26.49 -5.72
N ARG A 635 -2.08 25.42 -6.43
CA ARG A 635 -1.10 25.49 -7.52
C ARG A 635 -1.61 26.29 -8.71
N GLN A 636 -2.88 26.14 -9.05
CA GLN A 636 -3.48 26.89 -10.17
C GLN A 636 -3.64 28.38 -9.87
N GLU A 637 -4.09 28.73 -8.68
CA GLU A 637 -4.42 30.13 -8.31
C GLU A 637 -3.18 30.90 -7.82
N ALA A 638 -2.35 30.28 -6.97
CA ALA A 638 -1.24 30.96 -6.33
C ALA A 638 0.11 30.75 -7.03
N LEU A 639 0.29 29.61 -7.77
CA LEU A 639 1.58 29.23 -8.34
C LEU A 639 1.58 29.14 -9.88
N THR A 640 0.53 29.60 -10.53
CA THR A 640 0.43 29.59 -11.99
C THR A 640 -0.07 30.92 -12.50
N GLN A 641 0.66 31.51 -13.44
CA GLN A 641 0.29 32.76 -14.09
C GLN A 641 0.00 32.51 -15.57
N GLN A 642 -1.13 33.02 -16.06
CA GLN A 642 -1.45 33.05 -17.48
C GLN A 642 -0.85 34.31 -18.10
N LEU A 643 -0.15 34.15 -19.20
CA LEU A 643 0.45 35.23 -19.96
C LEU A 643 -0.23 35.37 -21.34
N PRO A 644 -0.12 36.56 -22.00
CA PRO A 644 -0.55 36.73 -23.38
C PRO A 644 0.10 35.70 -24.34
N LYS A 645 -0.50 35.49 -25.52
CA LYS A 645 -0.02 34.55 -26.55
C LYS A 645 0.03 33.08 -26.09
N GLN A 646 -0.97 32.63 -25.34
CA GLN A 646 -1.08 31.25 -24.89
C GLN A 646 0.18 30.76 -24.16
N GLN A 647 0.77 31.59 -23.33
CA GLN A 647 1.90 31.24 -22.49
C GLN A 647 1.46 31.09 -21.03
N LYS A 648 2.10 30.15 -20.33
CA LYS A 648 1.81 29.83 -18.93
C LYS A 648 3.11 29.75 -18.15
N LEU A 649 3.15 30.40 -16.98
CA LEU A 649 4.25 30.27 -16.03
C LEU A 649 3.82 29.42 -14.86
N LYS A 650 4.54 28.34 -14.58
CA LYS A 650 4.40 27.50 -13.39
C LYS A 650 5.58 27.73 -12.47
N LEU A 651 5.32 28.25 -11.27
CA LEU A 651 6.33 28.51 -10.24
C LEU A 651 6.76 27.25 -9.50
N TYR A 652 6.51 26.07 -10.06
CA TYR A 652 6.85 24.77 -9.47
C TYR A 652 7.13 23.74 -10.59
N GLY A 653 7.94 22.73 -10.26
CA GLY A 653 8.29 21.62 -11.16
C GLY A 653 7.60 20.30 -10.82
N ALA A 654 7.12 20.11 -9.59
CA ALA A 654 6.45 18.88 -9.17
C ALA A 654 5.18 18.57 -10.01
N PRO A 655 4.82 17.29 -10.24
CA PRO A 655 5.47 16.05 -9.82
C PRO A 655 6.74 15.68 -10.61
N TYR A 656 7.62 14.92 -9.98
CA TYR A 656 8.89 14.44 -10.52
C TYR A 656 8.88 12.93 -10.74
N THR A 657 9.66 12.43 -11.70
CA THR A 657 10.06 11.02 -11.71
C THR A 657 11.05 10.75 -10.58
N LEU A 658 11.26 9.48 -10.20
CA LEU A 658 12.27 9.14 -9.18
C LEU A 658 13.68 9.62 -9.57
N HIS A 659 14.02 9.55 -10.85
CA HIS A 659 15.28 10.07 -11.38
C HIS A 659 15.37 11.61 -11.23
N GLU A 660 14.33 12.32 -11.61
CA GLU A 660 14.27 13.79 -11.47
C GLU A 660 14.35 14.23 -10.02
N LEU A 661 13.67 13.50 -9.09
CA LEU A 661 13.77 13.79 -7.66
C LEU A 661 15.20 13.62 -7.15
N GLY A 662 15.91 12.58 -7.60
CA GLY A 662 17.32 12.40 -7.30
C GLY A 662 18.18 13.58 -7.80
N GLY A 663 17.89 14.09 -9.00
CA GLY A 663 18.51 15.28 -9.56
C GLY A 663 18.24 16.55 -8.74
N LEU A 664 17.00 16.73 -8.28
CA LEU A 664 16.61 17.86 -7.44
C LEU A 664 17.33 17.85 -6.08
N LEU A 665 17.37 16.70 -5.42
CA LEU A 665 18.08 16.51 -4.15
C LEU A 665 19.57 16.78 -4.32
N LYS A 666 20.18 16.22 -5.37
CA LYS A 666 21.60 16.44 -5.67
C LYS A 666 21.94 17.89 -5.95
N THR A 667 21.06 18.61 -6.66
CA THR A 667 21.22 20.05 -6.90
C THR A 667 21.15 20.83 -5.60
N ALA A 668 20.19 20.51 -4.72
CA ALA A 668 20.03 21.16 -3.41
C ALA A 668 21.22 20.89 -2.47
N GLU A 669 21.73 19.63 -2.43
CA GLU A 669 22.93 19.27 -1.67
C GLU A 669 24.15 20.09 -2.12
N LYS A 670 24.40 20.16 -3.43
CA LYS A 670 25.54 20.90 -3.96
C LYS A 670 25.47 22.41 -3.70
N LEU A 671 24.26 22.97 -3.74
CA LEU A 671 24.04 24.36 -3.31
C LEU A 671 24.33 24.57 -1.82
N LYS A 672 23.97 23.60 -0.96
CA LYS A 672 24.22 23.65 0.47
C LYS A 672 25.71 23.50 0.81
N GLU A 673 26.40 22.50 0.21
CA GLU A 673 27.82 22.24 0.38
C GLU A 673 28.69 23.45 0.00
N SER A 674 28.28 24.23 -1.00
CA SER A 674 29.00 25.41 -1.47
C SER A 674 28.72 26.68 -0.65
N GLU A 675 28.01 26.57 0.44
CA GLU A 675 27.56 27.71 1.27
C GLU A 675 26.91 28.82 0.43
N PHE A 676 26.04 28.40 -0.48
CA PHE A 676 25.40 29.32 -1.40
C PHE A 676 24.59 30.39 -0.65
N PRO A 677 24.68 31.70 -1.02
CA PRO A 677 24.08 32.77 -0.24
C PRO A 677 22.54 32.62 -0.16
N ARG A 678 22.02 32.32 1.02
CA ARG A 678 20.57 32.15 1.25
C ARG A 678 19.75 33.34 0.78
N SER A 679 20.20 34.56 1.07
CA SER A 679 19.52 35.79 0.66
C SER A 679 19.27 35.83 -0.85
N GLN A 680 20.21 35.34 -1.63
CA GLN A 680 20.16 35.32 -3.07
C GLN A 680 19.18 34.25 -3.61
N LEU A 681 19.14 33.06 -2.97
CA LEU A 681 18.16 32.04 -3.30
C LEU A 681 16.71 32.56 -3.10
N TYR A 682 16.46 33.21 -1.97
CA TYR A 682 15.16 33.79 -1.67
C TYR A 682 14.81 34.99 -2.56
N GLN A 683 15.81 35.81 -2.93
CA GLN A 683 15.62 36.92 -3.85
C GLN A 683 15.15 36.45 -5.22
N ILE A 684 15.80 35.43 -5.79
CA ILE A 684 15.39 34.88 -7.08
C ILE A 684 13.97 34.31 -6.99
N ARG A 685 13.66 33.58 -5.90
CA ARG A 685 12.28 33.08 -5.68
C ARG A 685 11.25 34.20 -5.76
N SER A 686 11.47 35.31 -5.09
CA SER A 686 10.54 36.44 -5.11
C SER A 686 10.43 37.12 -6.48
N LEU A 687 11.49 37.05 -7.29
CA LEU A 687 11.51 37.62 -8.63
C LEU A 687 10.82 36.72 -9.67
N LEU A 688 10.70 35.41 -9.41
CA LEU A 688 9.89 34.51 -10.25
C LEU A 688 8.43 34.96 -10.33
N GLU A 689 7.89 35.45 -9.23
CA GLU A 689 6.50 35.92 -9.14
C GLU A 689 6.26 37.22 -9.93
N ARG A 690 7.32 37.96 -10.27
CA ARG A 690 7.27 39.21 -11.06
C ARG A 690 7.30 38.96 -12.58
N GLY A 691 7.35 37.72 -13.02
CA GLY A 691 7.28 37.33 -14.42
C GLY A 691 8.58 36.81 -15.03
N LYS A 692 8.46 36.20 -16.21
CA LYS A 692 9.52 35.46 -16.89
C LYS A 692 10.80 36.29 -17.13
N HIS A 693 10.66 37.46 -17.77
CA HIS A 693 11.83 38.26 -18.15
C HIS A 693 12.56 38.87 -16.95
N THR A 694 11.82 39.32 -15.95
CA THR A 694 12.39 39.83 -14.70
C THR A 694 13.23 38.75 -14.02
N ALA A 695 12.72 37.53 -13.93
CA ALA A 695 13.43 36.41 -13.35
C ALA A 695 14.71 36.06 -14.11
N ILE A 696 14.67 36.02 -15.45
CA ILE A 696 15.86 35.75 -16.32
C ILE A 696 16.93 36.78 -16.13
N LEU A 697 16.57 38.08 -16.21
CA LEU A 697 17.55 39.18 -16.10
C LEU A 697 18.22 39.20 -14.73
N ASN A 698 17.43 39.04 -13.67
CA ASN A 698 17.99 39.03 -12.32
C ASN A 698 18.81 37.76 -12.02
N TYR A 699 18.42 36.60 -12.54
CA TYR A 699 19.20 35.39 -12.43
C TYR A 699 20.60 35.57 -13.08
N ARG A 700 20.65 36.14 -14.28
CA ARG A 700 21.90 36.42 -14.97
C ARG A 700 22.78 37.44 -14.23
N TYR A 701 22.18 38.52 -13.76
CA TYR A 701 22.86 39.55 -12.96
C TYR A 701 23.41 38.97 -11.66
N PHE A 702 22.66 38.15 -11.00
CA PHE A 702 23.07 37.42 -9.81
C PHE A 702 24.22 36.45 -10.10
N ARG A 703 24.12 35.63 -11.16
CA ARG A 703 25.10 34.63 -11.54
C ARG A 703 26.49 35.24 -11.74
N VAL A 704 26.58 36.39 -12.40
CA VAL A 704 27.86 37.06 -12.71
C VAL A 704 28.58 37.57 -11.44
N ARG A 705 27.86 37.79 -10.35
CA ARG A 705 28.40 38.28 -9.07
C ARG A 705 28.85 37.19 -8.13
N LEU A 706 28.52 35.92 -8.42
CA LEU A 706 28.99 34.79 -7.63
C LEU A 706 30.49 34.56 -7.79
N LYS A 707 31.07 33.88 -6.81
CA LYS A 707 32.43 33.35 -6.91
C LYS A 707 32.51 32.34 -8.07
N ALA A 708 33.67 32.17 -8.67
CA ALA A 708 33.89 31.31 -9.84
C ALA A 708 33.39 29.86 -9.59
N ASP A 709 33.66 29.31 -8.40
CA ASP A 709 33.24 27.96 -8.04
C ASP A 709 31.70 27.84 -7.96
N GLN A 710 31.03 28.84 -7.40
CA GLN A 710 29.56 28.88 -7.33
C GLN A 710 28.93 29.09 -8.72
N GLN A 711 29.57 29.89 -9.61
CA GLN A 711 29.13 30.00 -11.00
C GLN A 711 29.22 28.65 -11.75
N LYS A 712 30.33 27.93 -11.55
CA LYS A 712 30.55 26.61 -12.14
C LYS A 712 29.51 25.62 -11.61
N LEU A 713 29.24 25.66 -10.32
CA LEU A 713 28.20 24.81 -9.67
C LEU A 713 26.84 25.05 -10.27
N LEU A 714 26.38 26.30 -10.38
CA LEU A 714 25.10 26.63 -11.03
C LEU A 714 25.06 26.15 -12.48
N LYS A 715 26.14 26.30 -13.21
CA LYS A 715 26.25 25.82 -14.59
C LYS A 715 26.06 24.30 -14.67
N ASP A 716 26.81 23.56 -13.85
CA ASP A 716 26.89 22.09 -13.95
C ASP A 716 25.64 21.41 -13.38
N TYR A 717 25.12 21.85 -12.24
CA TYR A 717 24.05 21.17 -11.51
C TYR A 717 22.65 21.77 -11.73
N PHE A 718 22.56 22.98 -12.24
CA PHE A 718 21.27 23.61 -12.51
C PHE A 718 21.08 23.92 -14.02
N GLU A 719 21.91 24.76 -14.62
CA GLU A 719 21.71 25.20 -16.01
C GLU A 719 21.80 24.05 -17.01
N GLN A 720 22.89 23.28 -16.99
CA GLN A 720 23.06 22.15 -17.89
C GLN A 720 22.17 20.97 -17.53
N ALA A 721 21.99 20.71 -16.23
CA ALA A 721 21.22 19.55 -15.77
C ALA A 721 19.70 19.70 -15.98
N TRP A 722 19.17 20.93 -15.92
CA TRP A 722 17.72 21.17 -15.96
C TRP A 722 17.27 22.06 -17.13
N CYS A 723 18.07 23.04 -17.51
CA CYS A 723 17.64 24.10 -18.41
C CYS A 723 18.14 23.98 -19.84
N ASP A 724 19.33 23.43 -20.06
CA ASP A 724 20.05 23.47 -21.35
C ASP A 724 19.27 22.89 -22.51
N ALA A 725 18.75 21.68 -22.32
CA ALA A 725 17.99 20.97 -23.36
C ALA A 725 16.61 21.56 -23.64
N LYS A 726 16.07 22.33 -22.70
CA LYS A 726 14.68 22.83 -22.72
C LYS A 726 14.57 24.34 -22.94
N THR A 727 15.67 25.08 -22.91
CA THR A 727 15.64 26.54 -22.86
C THR A 727 16.77 27.22 -23.67
N ASN A 728 16.97 26.77 -24.91
CA ASN A 728 17.93 27.40 -25.81
C ASN A 728 19.32 27.55 -25.16
N LYS A 729 19.96 26.43 -24.80
CA LYS A 729 21.25 26.35 -24.14
C LYS A 729 21.31 27.08 -22.80
N GLY A 730 20.28 26.95 -21.98
CA GLY A 730 20.20 27.55 -20.66
C GLY A 730 19.92 29.06 -20.63
N ASN A 731 19.75 29.71 -21.78
CA ASN A 731 19.51 31.15 -21.85
C ASN A 731 18.23 31.63 -21.19
N LEU A 732 17.27 30.74 -20.94
CA LEU A 732 16.02 31.06 -20.26
C LEU A 732 16.05 30.71 -18.77
N ALA A 733 17.19 30.24 -18.22
CA ALA A 733 17.28 29.99 -16.78
C ALA A 733 16.85 31.22 -15.96
N PRO A 734 16.11 31.07 -14.87
CA PRO A 734 15.81 29.82 -14.13
C PRO A 734 14.60 29.02 -14.63
N TRP A 735 14.14 29.23 -15.84
CA TRP A 735 12.97 28.54 -16.41
C TRP A 735 13.38 27.36 -17.30
N MET A 736 12.53 26.33 -17.29
CA MET A 736 12.50 25.23 -18.25
C MET A 736 11.27 25.38 -19.13
N SER A 737 11.36 25.03 -20.41
CA SER A 737 10.22 24.99 -21.33
C SER A 737 9.67 23.57 -21.38
N LEU A 738 8.36 23.40 -21.15
CA LEU A 738 7.67 22.16 -21.42
C LEU A 738 7.27 22.08 -22.89
N LEU A 739 7.22 20.87 -23.41
CA LEU A 739 6.63 20.61 -24.73
C LEU A 739 5.19 21.10 -24.76
N LYS A 740 4.77 21.64 -25.91
CA LYS A 740 3.45 22.19 -26.13
C LYS A 740 2.37 21.16 -25.83
N GLU A 741 1.57 21.40 -24.81
CA GLU A 741 0.25 20.82 -24.69
C GLU A 741 -0.72 21.83 -25.31
N ASP A 742 -1.53 21.43 -26.27
CA ASP A 742 -2.60 22.21 -26.86
C ASP A 742 -2.21 23.65 -27.29
N GLU A 743 -1.12 23.79 -28.06
CA GLU A 743 -0.59 25.08 -28.52
C GLU A 743 -0.12 26.04 -27.40
N THR A 744 -0.27 25.68 -26.14
CA THR A 744 0.15 26.51 -25.00
C THR A 744 1.60 26.23 -24.63
N THR A 745 2.48 27.24 -24.69
CA THR A 745 3.86 27.11 -24.22
C THR A 745 3.90 27.28 -22.70
N THR A 746 4.22 26.22 -21.97
CA THR A 746 4.36 26.28 -20.52
C THR A 746 5.83 26.40 -20.12
N TYR A 747 6.14 27.38 -19.27
CA TYR A 747 7.44 27.52 -18.60
C TYR A 747 7.28 27.13 -17.13
N GLU A 748 8.17 26.27 -16.64
CA GLU A 748 8.19 25.87 -15.24
C GLU A 748 9.58 26.04 -14.64
N THR A 749 9.68 26.01 -13.33
CA THR A 749 10.93 26.16 -12.61
C THR A 749 10.97 25.26 -11.38
N ILE A 750 12.15 24.72 -11.08
CA ILE A 750 12.42 23.98 -9.84
C ILE A 750 12.96 24.90 -8.73
N TRP A 751 13.20 26.18 -9.02
CA TRP A 751 13.90 27.09 -8.12
C TRP A 751 13.17 27.29 -6.80
N ARG A 752 11.85 27.34 -6.85
CA ARG A 752 11.03 27.46 -5.64
C ARG A 752 11.22 26.26 -4.73
N GLU A 753 11.11 25.06 -5.28
CA GLU A 753 11.29 23.82 -4.51
C GLU A 753 12.71 23.71 -3.94
N LEU A 754 13.74 24.10 -4.70
CA LEU A 754 15.11 24.19 -4.18
C LEU A 754 15.20 25.08 -2.92
N VAL A 755 14.57 26.26 -2.97
CA VAL A 755 14.53 27.19 -1.83
C VAL A 755 13.71 26.62 -0.66
N ASP A 756 12.63 25.94 -0.95
CA ASP A 756 11.77 25.35 0.08
C ASP A 756 12.44 24.16 0.77
N LEU A 757 13.24 23.38 0.04
CA LEU A 757 13.99 22.24 0.55
C LEU A 757 15.30 22.62 1.27
N TYR A 758 15.89 23.76 0.92
CA TYR A 758 17.20 24.18 1.44
C TYR A 758 17.36 24.08 2.97
N PRO A 759 16.36 24.42 3.82
CA PRO A 759 16.45 24.25 5.28
C PRO A 759 16.51 22.78 5.73
N PHE A 760 16.02 21.85 4.92
CA PHE A 760 15.96 20.42 5.25
C PHE A 760 17.14 19.61 4.69
N ILE A 761 18.02 20.24 3.91
CA ILE A 761 19.24 19.59 3.47
C ILE A 761 20.27 19.67 4.63
N PRO A 762 20.83 18.52 5.06
CA PRO A 762 21.85 18.49 6.09
C PRO A 762 23.06 19.37 5.72
N GLU A 763 23.65 20.01 6.71
CA GLU A 763 24.97 20.65 6.51
C GLU A 763 26.00 19.53 6.30
N SER A 764 26.87 19.67 5.29
CA SER A 764 27.98 18.75 5.12
C SER A 764 28.77 18.74 6.43
N LYS A 765 28.91 17.56 7.06
CA LYS A 765 29.77 17.40 8.23
C LYS A 765 31.17 17.87 7.85
N SER A 766 31.58 19.06 8.30
CA SER A 766 32.98 19.26 8.62
C SER A 766 33.33 18.14 9.59
N GLN A 767 34.31 17.31 9.24
CA GLN A 767 34.92 16.35 10.13
C GLN A 767 35.25 17.09 11.43
N GLU A 768 34.57 16.66 12.49
CA GLU A 768 34.87 16.84 13.90
C GLU A 768 33.62 17.01 14.70
N ASP A 769 33.05 15.89 15.13
CA ASP A 769 32.63 15.74 16.51
C ASP A 769 32.61 14.25 16.88
N PRO A 770 33.69 13.74 17.46
CA PRO A 770 33.68 12.43 18.13
C PRO A 770 33.04 12.64 19.51
N GLN A 771 31.73 12.78 19.60
CA GLN A 771 31.03 12.76 20.89
C GLN A 771 30.80 11.35 21.45
N TYR A 772 31.68 10.42 21.15
CA TYR A 772 31.80 9.17 21.89
C TYR A 772 33.26 8.92 22.25
N SER A 773 33.88 9.83 23.05
CA SER A 773 35.10 9.47 23.76
C SER A 773 34.71 8.66 25.00
N THR A 774 35.16 7.44 24.99
CA THR A 774 35.41 6.58 26.14
C THR A 774 35.76 7.35 27.40
N ALA A 775 34.84 7.38 28.34
CA ALA A 775 35.10 7.71 29.74
C ALA A 775 34.46 6.63 30.59
N GLU A 776 35.13 5.49 30.67
CA GLU A 776 35.00 4.52 31.77
C GLU A 776 36.23 3.62 31.75
N THR A 777 37.31 4.16 32.33
CA THR A 777 38.30 3.32 32.99
C THR A 777 38.87 4.17 34.14
N GLN A 778 38.49 3.81 35.35
CA GLN A 778 38.99 4.13 36.69
C GLN A 778 37.96 4.79 37.63
N ALA A 779 37.21 3.96 38.36
CA ALA A 779 37.20 3.87 39.84
C ALA A 779 36.07 2.91 40.25
#